data_b0327eae83465d01510a263de69a7003
#
_entry.id   b0327eae83465d01510a263de69a7003
#
_cell.length_a   1.000
_cell.length_b   1.000
_cell.length_c   1.000
_cell.angle_alpha   90.00
_cell.angle_beta   90.00
_cell.angle_gamma   90.00
#
_symmetry.space_group_name_H-M   'P 1'
#
loop_
_entity.id
_entity.type
_entity.pdbx_description
1 polymer ?
#
loop_
_entity_poly.entity_id
_entity_poly.type
_entity_poly.pdbx_seq_one_letter_code
_entity_poly.pdbx_strand_id
1 'polypeptide(L)'
;MTACHQGPNPYTNNGVSMSRFTRIAPCLIFAVLGISTSGAATADQANPLIAAAKRAMGGAAWDKAVTWHETGAIKAGGLSGSYQSWEDLDTLHNSGSYVLGPVSGSQGWNGKQAWTTDSTQEVRIETSGEAVAQAKQDAYRGGYGFFFPERFASVREYVGTRQADGTSYAVVKITPQGAEPFELWFDPVTHLIAREVQLTGGQPHTFILSDFSHFDGVLAPKKTIDRVGNDPKYDTVTAVASISLTGAQQASRYAPPPPPPNSAQWPAHKDSVSLPFRLLNNHIYVEASIDGGAPLAFVFDTGATDILDFNAAKKLGIKVEGALPGGGFGDKIEAFGFGKVKIVSLGGLTLPDQVFGAVSQGNWVAVEGADSAGLLGYEFVKRAVLSIDYAKRTMTFTKQEAFRPPQGAVEIPFTFSAHIPMVAGALDGFAGEFEIDTGSRGALTIMAPFAAAHGLVDRYHATRSATVGYGIGGPSKALLARAGKLTIGAVTIDAPVTEIVTDKAGAAEASRTAGNIGGDLLKRFTVTLDYAHRTLWLQPNALADSREVFDRSGLWIARAKDGGIEVADVTGESAAAAAGLAVGDEIVSVNGKNAKDVALYDLREEFKGAIGTRFTLKVKGKQGSGKTERAVTLRLADQI
;
A
#
# COMPACT_ATOMS: atom_id res chain seq x y z
N MET A 1 -19.11 -5.32 -46.84
CA MET A 1 -20.31 -5.99 -46.34
C MET A 1 -19.88 -6.86 -45.18
N THR A 2 -20.23 -6.50 -44.01
CA THR A 2 -20.81 -7.20 -42.88
C THR A 2 -20.44 -6.46 -41.61
N ALA A 3 -21.46 -5.92 -40.96
CA ALA A 3 -21.40 -5.06 -39.80
C ALA A 3 -21.00 -5.82 -38.52
N CYS A 4 -20.14 -5.23 -37.71
CA CYS A 4 -19.96 -5.61 -36.31
C CYS A 4 -20.90 -4.81 -35.41
N HIS A 5 -21.74 -5.52 -34.69
CA HIS A 5 -22.64 -5.00 -33.66
C HIS A 5 -21.83 -4.53 -32.44
N GLN A 6 -22.06 -3.29 -32.04
CA GLN A 6 -21.72 -2.77 -30.72
C GLN A 6 -22.87 -3.10 -29.77
N GLY A 7 -22.56 -3.73 -28.64
CA GLY A 7 -23.46 -3.91 -27.51
C GLY A 7 -23.37 -2.72 -26.54
N PRO A 8 -24.43 -2.40 -25.78
CA PRO A 8 -24.56 -1.12 -25.11
C PRO A 8 -23.90 -1.07 -23.74
N ASN A 9 -23.33 0.08 -23.45
CA ASN A 9 -22.80 0.56 -22.18
C ASN A 9 -23.95 0.88 -21.20
N PRO A 10 -24.00 0.37 -19.95
CA PRO A 10 -25.03 0.74 -19.00
C PRO A 10 -24.50 1.67 -17.89
N TYR A 11 -24.39 2.96 -18.20
CA TYR A 11 -24.43 4.01 -17.17
C TYR A 11 -25.19 5.19 -17.71
N THR A 12 -26.48 5.25 -17.40
CA THR A 12 -27.26 6.49 -17.47
C THR A 12 -27.85 6.82 -16.11
N ASN A 13 -27.53 8.02 -15.66
CA ASN A 13 -28.17 8.77 -14.60
C ASN A 13 -29.71 8.74 -14.65
N ASN A 14 -30.32 8.68 -13.47
CA ASN A 14 -31.58 9.38 -13.23
C ASN A 14 -31.62 9.92 -11.81
N GLY A 15 -31.56 11.24 -11.71
CA GLY A 15 -31.96 11.99 -10.55
C GLY A 15 -33.48 12.20 -10.49
N VAL A 16 -33.99 12.49 -9.31
CA VAL A 16 -35.20 13.26 -8.96
C VAL A 16 -35.15 13.33 -7.43
N SER A 17 -35.02 14.48 -6.87
CA SER A 17 -35.86 15.64 -6.59
C SER A 17 -36.25 15.76 -5.10
N MET A 18 -36.00 16.95 -4.62
CA MET A 18 -36.26 17.56 -3.32
C MET A 18 -37.65 17.30 -2.72
N SER A 19 -37.73 17.25 -1.38
CA SER A 19 -38.55 18.26 -0.71
C SER A 19 -38.24 18.37 0.79
N ARG A 20 -38.25 19.58 1.25
CA ARG A 20 -38.07 20.17 2.57
C ARG A 20 -39.07 19.63 3.62
N PHE A 21 -38.68 19.60 4.89
CA PHE A 21 -39.21 20.50 5.92
C PHE A 21 -38.50 20.34 7.28
N THR A 22 -38.16 21.48 7.81
CA THR A 22 -37.62 21.85 9.12
C THR A 22 -38.58 21.54 10.25
N ARG A 23 -38.10 21.09 11.43
CA ARG A 23 -38.49 21.67 12.73
C ARG A 23 -37.54 21.25 13.85
N ILE A 24 -37.19 22.27 14.63
CA ILE A 24 -36.37 22.36 15.83
C ILE A 24 -37.24 22.07 17.05
N ALA A 25 -36.65 21.38 18.05
CA ALA A 25 -36.75 21.69 19.49
C ALA A 25 -36.46 20.47 20.38
N PRO A 26 -36.20 20.58 21.69
CA PRO A 26 -34.85 20.66 22.25
C PRO A 26 -34.51 19.48 23.22
N CYS A 27 -33.26 19.49 23.68
CA CYS A 27 -32.63 18.64 24.68
C CYS A 27 -33.48 18.19 25.85
N LEU A 28 -33.40 16.90 26.16
CA LEU A 28 -33.42 16.40 27.52
C LEU A 28 -32.38 15.27 27.62
N ILE A 29 -31.34 15.57 28.40
CA ILE A 29 -30.29 14.62 28.79
C ILE A 29 -30.93 13.65 29.78
N PHE A 30 -31.06 12.38 29.37
CA PHE A 30 -31.15 11.27 30.30
C PHE A 30 -29.95 10.37 30.00
N ALA A 31 -28.95 10.42 30.87
CA ALA A 31 -27.94 9.40 30.95
C ALA A 31 -28.60 8.10 31.42
N VAL A 32 -28.97 7.25 30.45
CA VAL A 32 -29.23 5.85 30.73
C VAL A 32 -27.95 5.11 30.40
N LEU A 33 -27.33 4.57 31.43
CA LEU A 33 -26.35 3.48 31.27
C LEU A 33 -27.08 2.31 30.58
N GLY A 34 -27.11 2.33 29.28
CA GLY A 34 -27.49 1.22 28.46
C GLY A 34 -26.29 0.26 28.40
N ILE A 35 -26.25 -0.71 29.29
CA ILE A 35 -25.48 -1.93 29.14
C ILE A 35 -25.98 -2.53 27.83
N SER A 36 -25.11 -2.55 26.82
CA SER A 36 -25.37 -3.03 25.47
C SER A 36 -25.70 -4.53 25.52
N THR A 37 -26.99 -4.88 25.58
CA THR A 37 -27.50 -6.25 25.44
C THR A 37 -27.38 -6.79 24.02
N SER A 38 -26.99 -5.97 23.04
CA SER A 38 -26.80 -6.38 21.65
C SER A 38 -25.65 -7.36 21.47
N GLY A 39 -24.54 -7.22 22.19
CA GLY A 39 -23.37 -8.10 22.05
C GLY A 39 -23.62 -9.52 22.57
N ALA A 40 -24.42 -9.68 23.64
CA ALA A 40 -24.76 -11.02 24.16
C ALA A 40 -25.71 -11.76 23.22
N ALA A 41 -26.73 -11.11 22.67
CA ALA A 41 -27.69 -11.73 21.74
C ALA A 41 -27.03 -12.17 20.42
N THR A 42 -26.04 -11.44 19.91
CA THR A 42 -25.29 -11.81 18.71
C THR A 42 -24.30 -12.96 18.94
N ALA A 43 -23.68 -13.00 20.13
CA ALA A 43 -22.81 -14.11 20.55
C ALA A 43 -23.59 -15.40 20.74
N ASP A 44 -24.81 -15.36 21.27
CA ASP A 44 -25.72 -16.50 21.43
C ASP A 44 -26.08 -17.17 20.10
N GLN A 45 -26.10 -16.43 18.99
CA GLN A 45 -26.32 -16.96 17.65
C GLN A 45 -25.03 -17.43 16.97
N ALA A 46 -23.89 -16.79 17.24
CA ALA A 46 -22.60 -17.11 16.64
C ALA A 46 -22.02 -18.45 17.13
N ASN A 47 -22.02 -18.67 18.46
CA ASN A 47 -21.40 -19.87 19.05
C ASN A 47 -22.02 -21.19 18.58
N PRO A 48 -23.34 -21.36 18.43
CA PRO A 48 -23.94 -22.57 17.88
C PRO A 48 -23.50 -22.88 16.44
N LEU A 49 -23.32 -21.86 15.60
CA LEU A 49 -22.85 -22.03 14.21
C LEU A 49 -21.42 -22.57 14.19
N ILE A 50 -20.52 -21.98 14.98
CA ILE A 50 -19.12 -22.42 15.09
C ILE A 50 -19.06 -23.85 15.65
N ALA A 51 -19.86 -24.16 16.68
CA ALA A 51 -19.92 -25.50 17.27
C ALA A 51 -20.49 -26.54 16.28
N ALA A 52 -21.46 -26.18 15.44
CA ALA A 52 -21.98 -27.04 14.38
C ALA A 52 -20.90 -27.33 13.34
N ALA A 53 -20.15 -26.29 12.91
CA ALA A 53 -19.03 -26.44 11.99
C ALA A 53 -17.93 -27.34 12.56
N LYS A 54 -17.52 -27.15 13.83
CA LYS A 54 -16.54 -28.04 14.48
C LYS A 54 -17.00 -29.50 14.44
N ARG A 55 -18.28 -29.77 14.74
CA ARG A 55 -18.83 -31.15 14.67
C ARG A 55 -18.80 -31.71 13.26
N ALA A 56 -19.22 -30.92 12.26
CA ALA A 56 -19.22 -31.31 10.85
C ALA A 56 -17.81 -31.56 10.32
N MET A 57 -16.82 -30.82 10.80
CA MET A 57 -15.41 -30.91 10.38
C MET A 57 -14.57 -31.91 11.17
N GLY A 58 -15.17 -32.79 12.01
CA GLY A 58 -14.43 -33.86 12.70
C GLY A 58 -14.62 -33.93 14.21
N GLY A 59 -15.31 -32.96 14.81
CA GLY A 59 -15.71 -32.98 16.22
C GLY A 59 -14.53 -33.14 17.19
N ALA A 60 -14.52 -34.24 17.95
CA ALA A 60 -13.48 -34.53 18.94
C ALA A 60 -12.09 -34.84 18.36
N ALA A 61 -11.96 -35.03 17.05
CA ALA A 61 -10.63 -35.17 16.44
C ALA A 61 -9.82 -33.88 16.57
N TRP A 62 -10.47 -32.72 16.52
CA TRP A 62 -9.83 -31.41 16.74
C TRP A 62 -9.24 -31.26 18.13
N ASP A 63 -9.85 -31.85 19.16
CA ASP A 63 -9.40 -31.73 20.55
C ASP A 63 -8.11 -32.54 20.83
N LYS A 64 -7.75 -33.45 19.92
CA LYS A 64 -6.54 -34.28 19.96
C LYS A 64 -5.42 -33.78 19.07
N ALA A 65 -5.76 -32.88 18.13
CA ALA A 65 -4.80 -32.31 17.19
C ALA A 65 -3.92 -31.29 17.91
N VAL A 66 -2.60 -31.41 17.78
CA VAL A 66 -1.61 -30.50 18.38
C VAL A 66 -0.96 -29.64 17.30
N THR A 67 -0.47 -30.27 16.24
CA THR A 67 0.14 -29.56 15.12
C THR A 67 -0.48 -30.01 13.81
N TRP A 68 -0.90 -29.05 13.01
CA TRP A 68 -1.31 -29.22 11.64
C TRP A 68 -0.12 -28.99 10.70
N HIS A 69 0.20 -29.96 9.88
CA HIS A 69 1.18 -29.82 8.80
C HIS A 69 0.52 -30.10 7.47
N GLU A 70 0.56 -29.12 6.60
CA GLU A 70 -0.06 -29.16 5.29
C GLU A 70 0.98 -28.97 4.19
N THR A 71 0.86 -29.74 3.10
CA THR A 71 1.63 -29.54 1.87
C THR A 71 0.71 -29.56 0.67
N GLY A 72 1.10 -28.82 -0.39
CA GLY A 72 0.28 -28.78 -1.57
C GLY A 72 0.90 -28.05 -2.74
N ALA A 73 0.08 -27.94 -3.79
CA ALA A 73 0.38 -27.15 -4.97
C ALA A 73 -0.28 -25.78 -4.89
N ILE A 74 0.38 -24.76 -5.43
CA ILE A 74 -0.13 -23.39 -5.51
C ILE A 74 -0.09 -22.92 -6.96
N LYS A 75 -1.14 -22.21 -7.38
CA LYS A 75 -1.23 -21.56 -8.70
C LYS A 75 -1.80 -20.16 -8.53
N ALA A 76 -1.15 -19.17 -9.14
CA ALA A 76 -1.63 -17.80 -9.17
C ALA A 76 -1.06 -17.06 -10.37
N GLY A 77 -1.86 -16.23 -11.04
CA GLY A 77 -1.41 -15.37 -12.13
C GLY A 77 -0.64 -16.10 -13.23
N GLY A 78 -1.00 -17.34 -13.59
CA GLY A 78 -0.30 -18.14 -14.57
C GLY A 78 0.98 -18.84 -14.08
N LEU A 79 1.41 -18.58 -12.84
CA LEU A 79 2.51 -19.27 -12.18
C LEU A 79 2.01 -20.54 -11.50
N SER A 80 2.92 -21.51 -11.29
CA SER A 80 2.66 -22.76 -10.57
C SER A 80 3.83 -23.07 -9.63
N GLY A 81 3.53 -23.74 -8.52
CA GLY A 81 4.54 -24.10 -7.55
C GLY A 81 4.00 -24.97 -6.44
N SER A 82 4.68 -24.96 -5.31
CA SER A 82 4.35 -25.74 -4.11
C SER A 82 4.38 -24.87 -2.86
N TYR A 83 3.69 -25.31 -1.83
CA TYR A 83 3.70 -24.70 -0.51
C TYR A 83 3.70 -25.76 0.59
N GLN A 84 4.09 -25.33 1.78
CA GLN A 84 3.87 -26.05 3.03
C GLN A 84 3.55 -25.08 4.16
N SER A 85 2.77 -25.52 5.12
CA SER A 85 2.47 -24.78 6.34
C SER A 85 2.49 -25.68 7.58
N TRP A 86 2.78 -25.06 8.71
CA TRP A 86 2.77 -25.66 10.04
C TRP A 86 1.99 -24.73 10.96
N GLU A 87 0.94 -25.27 11.60
CA GLU A 87 0.10 -24.54 12.55
C GLU A 87 0.10 -25.28 13.88
N ASP A 88 0.52 -24.64 14.95
CA ASP A 88 0.40 -25.17 16.31
C ASP A 88 -0.97 -24.78 16.86
N LEU A 89 -1.84 -25.77 17.07
CA LEU A 89 -3.21 -25.57 17.49
C LEU A 89 -3.37 -25.27 18.98
N ASP A 90 -2.30 -25.45 19.76
CA ASP A 90 -2.29 -25.15 21.19
C ASP A 90 -1.76 -23.74 21.50
N THR A 91 -0.92 -23.17 20.63
CA THR A 91 -0.27 -21.87 20.84
C THR A 91 -0.57 -20.85 19.74
N LEU A 92 -1.13 -21.27 18.61
CA LEU A 92 -1.29 -20.52 17.38
C LEU A 92 0.05 -20.04 16.78
N HIS A 93 1.17 -20.69 17.12
CA HIS A 93 2.40 -20.45 16.39
C HIS A 93 2.29 -21.07 15.00
N ASN A 94 2.81 -20.38 14.01
CA ASN A 94 2.78 -20.89 12.64
C ASN A 94 4.06 -20.59 11.87
N SER A 95 4.25 -21.35 10.80
CA SER A 95 5.21 -21.03 9.74
C SER A 95 4.76 -21.64 8.43
N GLY A 96 4.99 -20.93 7.34
CA GLY A 96 4.69 -21.39 6.00
C GLY A 96 5.77 -20.96 5.01
N SER A 97 5.89 -21.71 3.92
CA SER A 97 6.78 -21.37 2.81
C SER A 97 6.15 -21.75 1.48
N TYR A 98 6.53 -21.03 0.44
CA TYR A 98 6.08 -21.29 -0.93
C TYR A 98 7.19 -21.04 -1.94
N VAL A 99 7.07 -21.72 -3.07
CA VAL A 99 7.80 -21.43 -4.31
C VAL A 99 6.74 -21.32 -5.40
N LEU A 100 6.73 -20.21 -6.14
CA LEU A 100 5.73 -19.92 -7.16
C LEU A 100 6.42 -19.29 -8.38
N GLY A 101 6.86 -20.12 -9.33
CA GLY A 101 7.65 -19.66 -10.49
C GLY A 101 8.96 -18.99 -10.04
N PRO A 102 9.21 -17.73 -10.44
CA PRO A 102 10.43 -17.02 -10.05
C PRO A 102 10.43 -16.48 -8.62
N VAL A 103 9.28 -16.44 -7.96
CA VAL A 103 9.13 -15.91 -6.61
C VAL A 103 9.05 -17.02 -5.58
N SER A 104 9.58 -16.75 -4.39
CA SER A 104 9.48 -17.62 -3.22
C SER A 104 9.43 -16.78 -1.96
N GLY A 105 8.94 -17.36 -0.89
CA GLY A 105 8.90 -16.69 0.40
C GLY A 105 8.53 -17.64 1.53
N SER A 106 8.75 -17.18 2.74
CA SER A 106 8.24 -17.82 3.94
C SER A 106 7.78 -16.78 4.95
N GLN A 107 6.94 -17.20 5.87
CA GLN A 107 6.40 -16.35 6.92
C GLN A 107 6.11 -17.15 8.16
N GLY A 108 5.97 -16.49 9.30
CA GLY A 108 5.58 -17.14 10.53
C GLY A 108 5.28 -16.20 11.66
N TRP A 109 4.61 -16.77 12.66
CA TRP A 109 4.31 -16.17 13.95
C TRP A 109 4.74 -17.11 15.08
N ASN A 110 5.62 -16.65 15.96
CA ASN A 110 6.13 -17.46 17.07
C ASN A 110 5.55 -17.08 18.44
N GLY A 111 4.40 -16.41 18.45
CA GLY A 111 3.76 -15.90 19.66
C GLY A 111 4.27 -14.52 20.11
N LYS A 112 5.42 -14.08 19.60
CA LYS A 112 6.08 -12.83 19.97
C LYS A 112 6.44 -11.98 18.77
N GLN A 113 6.90 -12.60 17.70
CA GLN A 113 7.39 -11.95 16.49
C GLN A 113 6.68 -12.51 15.27
N ALA A 114 6.18 -11.62 14.42
CA ALA A 114 5.85 -11.93 13.05
C ALA A 114 7.08 -11.73 12.17
N TRP A 115 7.29 -12.63 11.22
CA TRP A 115 8.43 -12.56 10.31
C TRP A 115 8.07 -13.03 8.92
N THR A 116 8.77 -12.48 7.93
CA THR A 116 8.64 -12.87 6.53
C THR A 116 10.02 -13.02 5.89
N THR A 117 10.09 -13.80 4.81
CA THR A 117 11.24 -13.77 3.90
C THR A 117 10.76 -13.49 2.48
N ASP A 118 11.59 -12.85 1.69
CA ASP A 118 11.38 -12.64 0.26
C ASP A 118 12.13 -13.68 -0.60
N SER A 119 12.11 -13.48 -1.92
CA SER A 119 12.81 -14.36 -2.88
C SER A 119 14.33 -14.36 -2.74
N THR A 120 14.91 -13.39 -2.05
CA THR A 120 16.34 -13.33 -1.72
C THR A 120 16.67 -14.01 -0.40
N GLN A 121 15.67 -14.59 0.27
CA GLN A 121 15.73 -15.20 1.60
C GLN A 121 16.08 -14.21 2.74
N GLU A 122 16.03 -12.92 2.46
CA GLU A 122 16.22 -11.89 3.47
C GLU A 122 15.09 -11.95 4.50
N VAL A 123 15.46 -11.92 5.78
CA VAL A 123 14.52 -12.05 6.90
C VAL A 123 14.10 -10.67 7.38
N ARG A 124 12.80 -10.42 7.38
CA ARG A 124 12.20 -9.22 7.96
C ARG A 124 11.35 -9.59 9.17
N ILE A 125 11.61 -8.92 10.29
CA ILE A 125 10.77 -9.01 11.47
C ILE A 125 9.75 -7.88 11.42
N GLU A 126 8.49 -8.24 11.34
CA GLU A 126 7.36 -7.32 11.32
C GLU A 126 7.04 -6.89 12.75
N THR A 127 7.06 -5.59 13.02
CA THR A 127 6.88 -5.07 14.38
C THR A 127 5.90 -3.89 14.46
N SER A 128 5.39 -3.40 13.34
CA SER A 128 4.31 -2.40 13.35
C SER A 128 3.04 -2.98 13.97
N GLY A 129 2.22 -2.13 14.56
CA GLY A 129 0.95 -2.54 15.16
C GLY A 129 0.03 -3.26 14.17
N GLU A 130 0.01 -2.81 12.92
CA GLU A 130 -0.79 -3.40 11.84
C GLU A 130 -0.27 -4.78 11.44
N ALA A 131 1.02 -4.90 11.13
CA ALA A 131 1.60 -6.17 10.70
C ALA A 131 1.50 -7.26 11.78
N VAL A 132 1.67 -6.90 13.05
CA VAL A 132 1.49 -7.83 14.18
C VAL A 132 0.02 -8.23 14.35
N ALA A 133 -0.92 -7.31 14.18
CA ALA A 133 -2.35 -7.62 14.26
C ALA A 133 -2.80 -8.55 13.12
N GLN A 134 -2.29 -8.32 11.90
CA GLN A 134 -2.53 -9.19 10.75
C GLN A 134 -1.95 -10.59 10.97
N ALA A 135 -0.69 -10.70 11.46
CA ALA A 135 -0.08 -11.99 11.74
C ALA A 135 -0.84 -12.80 12.81
N LYS A 136 -1.36 -12.11 13.83
CA LYS A 136 -2.23 -12.75 14.84
C LYS A 136 -3.56 -13.21 14.26
N GLN A 137 -4.17 -12.42 13.36
CA GLN A 137 -5.40 -12.80 12.66
C GLN A 137 -5.16 -14.07 11.83
N ASP A 138 -4.09 -14.08 11.01
CA ASP A 138 -3.76 -15.22 10.15
C ASP A 138 -3.45 -16.47 10.98
N ALA A 139 -2.72 -16.33 12.08
CA ALA A 139 -2.44 -17.42 13.01
C ALA A 139 -3.71 -17.96 13.68
N TYR A 140 -4.60 -17.07 14.13
CA TYR A 140 -5.87 -17.48 14.73
C TYR A 140 -6.78 -18.17 13.72
N ARG A 141 -6.85 -17.68 12.50
CA ARG A 141 -7.65 -18.22 11.39
C ARG A 141 -7.08 -19.57 10.93
N GLY A 142 -5.78 -19.64 10.59
CA GLY A 142 -5.11 -20.84 10.10
C GLY A 142 -5.07 -21.95 11.15
N GLY A 143 -4.86 -21.60 12.42
CA GLY A 143 -4.90 -22.53 13.56
C GLY A 143 -6.31 -22.87 14.07
N TYR A 144 -7.36 -22.51 13.35
CA TYR A 144 -8.75 -22.77 13.75
C TYR A 144 -9.08 -22.32 15.18
N GLY A 145 -8.47 -21.24 15.66
CA GLY A 145 -8.62 -20.74 17.03
C GLY A 145 -10.06 -20.52 17.47
N PHE A 146 -10.96 -20.29 16.51
CA PHE A 146 -12.40 -20.15 16.75
C PHE A 146 -13.07 -21.47 17.21
N PHE A 147 -12.45 -22.64 17.05
CA PHE A 147 -12.92 -23.91 17.61
C PHE A 147 -12.58 -24.10 19.08
N PHE A 148 -11.72 -23.23 19.63
CA PHE A 148 -11.18 -23.34 20.99
C PHE A 148 -11.36 -22.04 21.79
N PRO A 149 -12.62 -21.61 22.06
CA PRO A 149 -12.89 -20.34 22.72
C PRO A 149 -12.34 -20.25 24.14
N GLU A 150 -12.14 -21.37 24.80
CA GLU A 150 -11.54 -21.48 26.14
C GLU A 150 -10.03 -21.22 26.16
N ARG A 151 -9.35 -21.42 25.01
CA ARG A 151 -7.91 -21.15 24.85
C ARG A 151 -7.64 -19.77 24.29
N PHE A 152 -8.46 -19.35 23.30
CA PHE A 152 -8.20 -18.16 22.50
C PHE A 152 -9.38 -17.18 22.53
N ALA A 153 -9.20 -16.10 23.27
CA ALA A 153 -10.23 -15.08 23.43
C ALA A 153 -10.55 -14.35 22.11
N SER A 154 -11.81 -14.21 21.80
CA SER A 154 -12.30 -13.45 20.65
C SER A 154 -13.70 -12.91 20.89
N VAL A 155 -14.02 -11.78 20.26
CA VAL A 155 -15.40 -11.31 20.11
C VAL A 155 -16.01 -12.02 18.90
N ARG A 156 -17.23 -12.51 19.03
CA ARG A 156 -17.96 -13.29 18.01
C ARG A 156 -19.33 -12.70 17.83
N GLU A 157 -19.64 -12.26 16.64
CA GLU A 157 -20.86 -11.54 16.32
C GLU A 157 -21.56 -12.20 15.12
N TYR A 158 -22.79 -12.64 15.30
CA TYR A 158 -23.61 -13.02 14.15
C TYR A 158 -24.04 -11.75 13.42
N VAL A 159 -23.63 -11.61 12.16
CA VAL A 159 -23.87 -10.39 11.36
C VAL A 159 -24.97 -10.60 10.29
N GLY A 160 -25.73 -11.69 10.40
CA GLY A 160 -26.84 -12.00 9.49
C GLY A 160 -26.43 -12.98 8.39
N THR A 161 -27.07 -12.87 7.24
CA THR A 161 -26.81 -13.72 6.07
C THR A 161 -26.21 -12.93 4.92
N ARG A 162 -25.42 -13.63 4.09
CA ARG A 162 -24.87 -13.11 2.83
C ARG A 162 -25.18 -14.07 1.69
N GLN A 163 -25.44 -13.52 0.53
CA GLN A 163 -25.67 -14.29 -0.71
C GLN A 163 -24.38 -14.40 -1.52
N ALA A 164 -24.04 -15.62 -1.93
CA ALA A 164 -22.97 -15.86 -2.91
C ALA A 164 -23.25 -17.17 -3.65
N ASP A 165 -22.98 -17.18 -4.95
CA ASP A 165 -23.16 -18.37 -5.83
C ASP A 165 -24.51 -19.06 -5.67
N GLY A 166 -25.58 -18.29 -5.47
CA GLY A 166 -26.94 -18.81 -5.29
C GLY A 166 -27.27 -19.40 -3.92
N THR A 167 -26.32 -19.37 -2.97
CA THR A 167 -26.49 -19.89 -1.60
C THR A 167 -26.53 -18.73 -0.59
N SER A 168 -27.40 -18.88 0.42
CA SER A 168 -27.51 -17.96 1.56
C SER A 168 -26.71 -18.51 2.74
N TYR A 169 -25.58 -17.90 3.05
CA TYR A 169 -24.69 -18.30 4.13
C TYR A 169 -25.01 -17.55 5.42
N ALA A 170 -24.98 -18.23 6.56
CA ALA A 170 -24.94 -17.58 7.87
C ALA A 170 -23.53 -17.03 8.12
N VAL A 171 -23.41 -15.77 8.58
CA VAL A 171 -22.11 -15.12 8.71
C VAL A 171 -21.82 -14.73 10.16
N VAL A 172 -20.65 -15.10 10.63
CA VAL A 172 -20.11 -14.72 11.94
C VAL A 172 -18.85 -13.90 11.73
N LYS A 173 -18.82 -12.68 12.26
CA LYS A 173 -17.62 -11.86 12.39
C LYS A 173 -16.88 -12.26 13.65
N ILE A 174 -15.60 -12.49 13.52
CA ILE A 174 -14.69 -12.85 14.63
C ILE A 174 -13.60 -11.79 14.73
N THR A 175 -13.41 -11.28 15.94
CA THR A 175 -12.31 -10.37 16.27
C THR A 175 -11.46 -11.00 17.36
N PRO A 176 -10.33 -11.65 17.03
CA PRO A 176 -9.43 -12.22 18.00
C PRO A 176 -8.76 -11.10 18.83
N GLN A 177 -8.38 -11.40 20.05
CA GLN A 177 -7.77 -10.41 20.93
C GLN A 177 -6.47 -9.84 20.34
N GLY A 178 -6.46 -8.53 20.09
CA GLY A 178 -5.30 -7.80 19.56
C GLY A 178 -4.98 -8.11 18.09
N ALA A 179 -5.96 -8.61 17.33
CA ALA A 179 -5.87 -8.94 15.91
C ALA A 179 -6.94 -8.19 15.08
N GLU A 180 -6.80 -8.23 13.78
CA GLU A 180 -7.81 -7.71 12.87
C GLU A 180 -9.03 -8.64 12.80
N PRO A 181 -10.26 -8.13 12.52
CA PRO A 181 -11.45 -8.95 12.38
C PRO A 181 -11.49 -9.69 11.04
N PHE A 182 -12.22 -10.83 11.01
CA PHE A 182 -12.56 -11.56 9.79
C PHE A 182 -13.95 -12.18 9.90
N GLU A 183 -14.53 -12.61 8.77
CA GLU A 183 -15.83 -13.28 8.72
C GLU A 183 -15.68 -14.76 8.38
N LEU A 184 -16.48 -15.62 9.03
CA LEU A 184 -16.72 -17.01 8.63
C LEU A 184 -18.12 -17.14 8.07
N TRP A 185 -18.27 -17.76 6.89
CA TRP A 185 -19.53 -17.99 6.21
C TRP A 185 -19.86 -19.48 6.24
N PHE A 186 -20.95 -19.83 6.87
CA PHE A 186 -21.37 -21.21 7.12
C PHE A 186 -22.42 -21.64 6.12
N ASP A 187 -22.19 -22.79 5.48
CA ASP A 187 -23.16 -23.43 4.61
C ASP A 187 -24.36 -23.93 5.44
N PRO A 188 -25.60 -23.58 5.06
CA PRO A 188 -26.80 -23.89 5.88
C PRO A 188 -27.16 -25.36 5.90
N VAL A 189 -26.67 -26.17 4.97
CA VAL A 189 -27.01 -27.61 4.83
C VAL A 189 -25.92 -28.49 5.43
N THR A 190 -24.67 -28.23 5.06
CA THR A 190 -23.53 -29.05 5.48
C THR A 190 -22.91 -28.57 6.80
N HIS A 191 -23.21 -27.34 7.22
CA HIS A 191 -22.58 -26.62 8.34
C HIS A 191 -21.08 -26.40 8.18
N LEU A 192 -20.49 -26.68 7.02
CA LEU A 192 -19.08 -26.42 6.77
C LEU A 192 -18.81 -24.92 6.63
N ILE A 193 -17.59 -24.52 6.94
CA ILE A 193 -17.10 -23.18 6.62
C ILE A 193 -16.84 -23.18 5.11
N ALA A 194 -17.68 -22.44 4.36
CA ALA A 194 -17.57 -22.38 2.91
C ALA A 194 -16.69 -21.21 2.46
N ARG A 195 -16.63 -20.14 3.26
CA ARG A 195 -15.81 -18.95 2.98
C ARG A 195 -15.25 -18.35 4.24
N GLU A 196 -14.10 -17.72 4.08
CA GLU A 196 -13.50 -16.82 5.07
C GLU A 196 -13.23 -15.48 4.37
N VAL A 197 -13.55 -14.37 5.01
CA VAL A 197 -13.36 -13.03 4.40
C VAL A 197 -12.61 -12.14 5.37
N GLN A 198 -11.52 -11.53 4.91
CA GLN A 198 -10.71 -10.59 5.69
C GLN A 198 -10.24 -9.41 4.83
N LEU A 199 -9.75 -8.36 5.48
CA LEU A 199 -9.00 -7.29 4.82
C LEU A 199 -7.50 -7.55 5.02
N THR A 200 -6.73 -7.42 3.96
CA THR A 200 -5.27 -7.49 4.00
C THR A 200 -4.72 -6.38 3.10
N GLY A 201 -3.89 -5.49 3.65
CA GLY A 201 -3.38 -4.34 2.91
C GLY A 201 -4.49 -3.46 2.29
N GLY A 202 -5.61 -3.30 3.01
CA GLY A 202 -6.77 -2.53 2.53
C GLY A 202 -7.60 -3.21 1.42
N GLN A 203 -7.28 -4.45 1.03
CA GLN A 203 -8.01 -5.19 0.01
C GLN A 203 -8.81 -6.35 0.64
N PRO A 204 -10.07 -6.60 0.19
CA PRO A 204 -10.81 -7.76 0.63
C PRO A 204 -10.22 -9.04 0.02
N HIS A 205 -9.94 -10.01 0.88
CA HIS A 205 -9.56 -11.37 0.53
C HIS A 205 -10.71 -12.31 0.88
N THR A 206 -11.19 -13.07 -0.10
CA THR A 206 -12.23 -14.10 0.09
C THR A 206 -11.61 -15.46 -0.17
N PHE A 207 -11.42 -16.25 0.88
CA PHE A 207 -11.00 -17.64 0.79
C PHE A 207 -12.24 -18.50 0.56
N ILE A 208 -12.33 -19.14 -0.60
CA ILE A 208 -13.42 -20.04 -0.98
C ILE A 208 -12.94 -21.47 -0.78
N LEU A 209 -13.56 -22.19 0.17
CA LEU A 209 -13.16 -23.52 0.61
C LEU A 209 -14.03 -24.57 -0.10
N SER A 210 -13.41 -25.60 -0.67
CA SER A 210 -14.11 -26.65 -1.42
C SER A 210 -13.37 -27.99 -1.41
N ASP A 211 -13.99 -29.01 -2.02
CA ASP A 211 -13.42 -30.36 -2.18
C ASP A 211 -12.99 -30.98 -0.82
N PHE A 212 -13.88 -30.89 0.18
CA PHE A 212 -13.59 -31.37 1.52
C PHE A 212 -13.26 -32.87 1.55
N SER A 213 -12.22 -33.25 2.27
CA SER A 213 -11.75 -34.62 2.43
C SER A 213 -11.28 -34.89 3.86
N HIS A 214 -11.31 -36.16 4.26
CA HIS A 214 -10.83 -36.56 5.57
C HIS A 214 -9.32 -36.73 5.61
N PHE A 215 -8.70 -36.16 6.65
CA PHE A 215 -7.29 -36.26 6.99
C PHE A 215 -7.17 -36.52 8.50
N ASP A 216 -6.58 -37.62 8.91
CA ASP A 216 -6.37 -37.97 10.34
C ASP A 216 -7.58 -37.72 11.25
N GLY A 217 -8.79 -37.97 10.73
CA GLY A 217 -10.05 -37.83 11.47
C GLY A 217 -10.70 -36.45 11.40
N VAL A 218 -10.07 -35.45 10.80
CA VAL A 218 -10.68 -34.13 10.51
C VAL A 218 -11.11 -34.06 9.06
N LEU A 219 -12.21 -33.33 8.80
CA LEU A 219 -12.69 -33.01 7.46
C LEU A 219 -12.19 -31.60 7.12
N ALA A 220 -11.35 -31.48 6.10
CA ALA A 220 -10.72 -30.23 5.70
C ALA A 220 -10.86 -29.97 4.19
N PRO A 221 -10.81 -28.69 3.72
CA PRO A 221 -10.85 -28.38 2.30
C PRO A 221 -9.58 -28.88 1.61
N LYS A 222 -9.73 -29.56 0.48
CA LYS A 222 -8.60 -29.91 -0.40
C LYS A 222 -8.27 -28.77 -1.37
N LYS A 223 -9.19 -27.85 -1.55
CA LYS A 223 -9.00 -26.72 -2.47
C LYS A 223 -9.44 -25.44 -1.79
N THR A 224 -8.57 -24.45 -1.83
CA THR A 224 -8.88 -23.08 -1.41
C THR A 224 -8.59 -22.13 -2.57
N ILE A 225 -9.50 -21.20 -2.82
CA ILE A 225 -9.29 -20.08 -3.74
C ILE A 225 -9.25 -18.82 -2.90
N ASP A 226 -8.11 -18.15 -2.87
CA ASP A 226 -8.00 -16.79 -2.32
C ASP A 226 -8.26 -15.80 -3.45
N ARG A 227 -9.38 -15.09 -3.36
CA ARG A 227 -9.84 -14.09 -4.32
C ARG A 227 -9.64 -12.69 -3.77
N VAL A 228 -8.80 -11.92 -4.42
CA VAL A 228 -8.48 -10.54 -4.04
C VAL A 228 -9.42 -9.57 -4.77
N GLY A 229 -10.01 -8.63 -4.04
CA GLY A 229 -10.83 -7.56 -4.62
C GLY A 229 -12.06 -8.04 -5.39
N ASN A 230 -12.53 -9.26 -5.13
CA ASN A 230 -13.66 -9.92 -5.82
C ASN A 230 -13.46 -10.18 -7.34
N ASP A 231 -12.24 -10.09 -7.87
CA ASP A 231 -11.94 -10.35 -9.28
C ASP A 231 -11.29 -11.73 -9.46
N PRO A 232 -11.97 -12.70 -10.13
CA PRO A 232 -11.44 -14.05 -10.36
C PRO A 232 -10.10 -14.10 -11.11
N LYS A 233 -9.76 -13.07 -11.84
CA LYS A 233 -8.49 -12.98 -12.58
C LYS A 233 -7.27 -12.99 -11.63
N TYR A 234 -7.48 -12.61 -10.36
CA TYR A 234 -6.44 -12.58 -9.34
C TYR A 234 -6.50 -13.75 -8.37
N ASP A 235 -7.26 -14.79 -8.69
CA ASP A 235 -7.39 -15.97 -7.84
C ASP A 235 -6.03 -16.65 -7.61
N THR A 236 -5.70 -16.87 -6.34
CA THR A 236 -4.66 -17.81 -5.94
C THR A 236 -5.33 -19.13 -5.56
N VAL A 237 -4.96 -20.20 -6.21
CA VAL A 237 -5.55 -21.53 -5.98
C VAL A 237 -4.52 -22.42 -5.30
N THR A 238 -4.86 -22.89 -4.10
CA THR A 238 -4.10 -23.95 -3.42
C THR A 238 -4.86 -25.27 -3.52
N ALA A 239 -4.08 -26.33 -3.74
CA ALA A 239 -4.60 -27.71 -3.77
C ALA A 239 -3.76 -28.56 -2.81
N VAL A 240 -4.39 -29.02 -1.74
CA VAL A 240 -3.77 -29.82 -0.70
C VAL A 240 -3.37 -31.18 -1.23
N ALA A 241 -2.11 -31.55 -1.06
CA ALA A 241 -1.60 -32.88 -1.34
C ALA A 241 -1.68 -33.78 -0.09
N SER A 242 -1.30 -33.24 1.07
CA SER A 242 -1.39 -33.96 2.34
C SER A 242 -1.64 -33.01 3.51
N ILE A 243 -2.38 -33.50 4.49
CA ILE A 243 -2.48 -32.94 5.84
C ILE A 243 -2.11 -34.06 6.80
N SER A 244 -1.27 -33.77 7.78
CA SER A 244 -0.95 -34.67 8.88
C SER A 244 -1.06 -33.95 10.23
N LEU A 245 -1.74 -34.60 11.18
CA LEU A 245 -1.82 -34.15 12.56
C LEU A 245 -0.69 -34.78 13.36
N THR A 246 0.26 -33.97 13.79
CA THR A 246 1.46 -34.45 14.49
C THR A 246 1.49 -33.92 15.91
N GLY A 247 2.41 -34.48 16.73
CA GLY A 247 2.69 -33.94 18.07
C GLY A 247 3.37 -32.57 18.03
N ALA A 248 3.54 -31.96 19.20
CA ALA A 248 4.15 -30.65 19.37
C ALA A 248 5.51 -30.55 18.66
N GLN A 249 5.73 -29.45 17.97
CA GLN A 249 6.99 -29.18 17.29
C GLN A 249 7.92 -28.35 18.17
N GLN A 250 9.21 -28.37 17.84
CA GLN A 250 10.17 -27.48 18.50
C GLN A 250 9.91 -26.03 18.16
N ALA A 251 10.12 -25.11 19.08
CA ALA A 251 9.92 -23.67 18.90
C ALA A 251 10.71 -23.09 17.71
N SER A 252 11.85 -23.70 17.36
CA SER A 252 12.64 -23.33 16.18
C SER A 252 11.89 -23.50 14.85
N ARG A 253 10.84 -24.32 14.79
CA ARG A 253 9.98 -24.47 13.62
C ARG A 253 9.27 -23.16 13.24
N TYR A 254 8.91 -22.39 14.24
CA TYR A 254 8.14 -21.14 14.10
C TYR A 254 9.01 -19.88 14.22
N ALA A 255 10.28 -20.04 14.54
CA ALA A 255 11.23 -18.94 14.63
C ALA A 255 11.64 -18.43 13.24
N PRO A 256 11.99 -17.15 13.12
CA PRO A 256 12.57 -16.63 11.88
C PRO A 256 13.85 -17.42 11.54
N PRO A 257 14.07 -17.76 10.27
CA PRO A 257 15.32 -18.39 9.84
C PRO A 257 16.51 -17.44 10.06
N PRO A 258 17.74 -17.95 10.11
CA PRO A 258 18.90 -17.08 10.15
C PRO A 258 18.95 -16.22 8.86
N PRO A 259 19.34 -14.94 8.96
CA PRO A 259 19.46 -14.09 7.77
C PRO A 259 20.57 -14.63 6.86
N PRO A 260 20.39 -14.57 5.53
CA PRO A 260 21.43 -14.92 4.57
C PRO A 260 22.61 -13.93 4.68
N PRO A 261 23.82 -14.31 4.22
CA PRO A 261 24.92 -13.37 4.11
C PRO A 261 24.53 -12.18 3.21
N ASN A 262 24.94 -10.96 3.58
CA ASN A 262 24.73 -9.78 2.76
C ASN A 262 25.39 -9.97 1.37
N SER A 263 24.56 -9.97 0.33
CA SER A 263 25.01 -10.21 -1.05
C SER A 263 25.51 -8.94 -1.77
N ALA A 264 25.45 -7.78 -1.13
CA ALA A 264 25.89 -6.53 -1.74
C ALA A 264 27.39 -6.54 -2.05
N GLN A 265 27.74 -6.21 -3.27
CA GLN A 265 29.13 -6.14 -3.74
C GLN A 265 29.56 -4.67 -3.81
N TRP A 266 30.66 -4.37 -3.18
CA TRP A 266 31.21 -3.02 -3.05
C TRP A 266 32.42 -2.82 -3.96
N PRO A 267 32.67 -1.61 -4.47
CA PRO A 267 33.91 -1.30 -5.14
C PRO A 267 35.10 -1.60 -4.22
N ALA A 268 36.20 -2.08 -4.81
CA ALA A 268 37.41 -2.46 -4.07
C ALA A 268 37.88 -1.31 -3.14
N HIS A 269 38.17 -1.67 -1.89
CA HIS A 269 38.67 -0.74 -0.85
C HIS A 269 37.75 0.44 -0.52
N LYS A 270 36.46 0.32 -0.79
CA LYS A 270 35.46 1.35 -0.42
C LYS A 270 34.47 0.81 0.61
N ASP A 271 34.24 1.62 1.64
CA ASP A 271 33.23 1.36 2.68
C ASP A 271 31.94 2.18 2.44
N SER A 272 32.00 3.10 1.48
CA SER A 272 30.84 3.88 1.04
C SER A 272 30.90 4.22 -0.45
N VAL A 273 29.74 4.43 -1.04
CA VAL A 273 29.58 4.94 -2.39
C VAL A 273 28.57 6.08 -2.37
N SER A 274 28.90 7.16 -3.10
CA SER A 274 28.00 8.31 -3.23
C SER A 274 27.67 8.55 -4.69
N LEU A 275 26.44 8.92 -4.96
CA LEU A 275 25.96 9.24 -6.30
C LEU A 275 25.05 10.47 -6.25
N PRO A 276 25.05 11.29 -7.31
CA PRO A 276 24.11 12.39 -7.43
C PRO A 276 22.72 11.85 -7.79
N PHE A 277 21.67 12.63 -7.48
CA PHE A 277 20.32 12.38 -7.95
C PHE A 277 19.67 13.66 -8.49
N ARG A 278 18.65 13.47 -9.33
CA ARG A 278 17.76 14.56 -9.73
C ARG A 278 16.53 14.54 -8.82
N LEU A 279 16.11 15.69 -8.35
CA LEU A 279 14.87 15.84 -7.60
C LEU A 279 13.82 16.47 -8.52
N LEU A 280 12.84 15.68 -8.95
CA LEU A 280 11.79 16.11 -9.88
C LEU A 280 10.43 15.79 -9.24
N ASN A 281 9.55 16.77 -9.13
CA ASN A 281 8.26 16.63 -8.43
C ASN A 281 8.39 16.05 -7.00
N ASN A 282 9.49 16.35 -6.28
CA ASN A 282 9.90 15.76 -5.00
C ASN A 282 10.26 14.26 -5.03
N HIS A 283 10.29 13.61 -6.20
CA HIS A 283 10.81 12.24 -6.33
C HIS A 283 12.31 12.26 -6.61
N ILE A 284 13.02 11.29 -6.06
CA ILE A 284 14.46 11.08 -6.26
C ILE A 284 14.67 10.23 -7.49
N TYR A 285 15.33 10.77 -8.53
CA TYR A 285 15.69 10.04 -9.73
C TYR A 285 17.18 9.72 -9.73
N VAL A 286 17.52 8.44 -9.83
CA VAL A 286 18.87 7.90 -9.89
C VAL A 286 19.14 7.16 -11.19
N GLU A 287 20.41 7.04 -11.58
CA GLU A 287 20.84 6.25 -12.74
C GLU A 287 21.38 4.90 -12.25
N ALA A 288 20.77 3.81 -12.72
CA ALA A 288 21.19 2.44 -12.39
C ALA A 288 21.35 1.59 -13.66
N SER A 289 22.27 0.63 -13.63
CA SER A 289 22.50 -0.33 -14.70
C SER A 289 21.93 -1.71 -14.35
N ILE A 290 21.28 -2.33 -15.31
CA ILE A 290 20.75 -3.69 -15.22
C ILE A 290 21.57 -4.60 -16.14
N ASP A 291 22.08 -5.72 -15.60
CA ASP A 291 22.85 -6.74 -16.30
C ASP A 291 24.05 -6.17 -17.11
N GLY A 292 24.69 -5.11 -16.61
CA GLY A 292 25.81 -4.43 -17.25
C GLY A 292 25.42 -3.56 -18.45
N GLY A 293 24.13 -3.31 -18.67
CA GLY A 293 23.62 -2.44 -19.73
C GLY A 293 23.88 -0.95 -19.45
N ALA A 294 23.49 -0.09 -20.39
CA ALA A 294 23.55 1.36 -20.19
C ALA A 294 22.68 1.80 -19.00
N PRO A 295 23.11 2.84 -18.26
CA PRO A 295 22.31 3.37 -17.15
C PRO A 295 20.93 3.82 -17.61
N LEU A 296 19.94 3.53 -16.78
CA LEU A 296 18.54 3.92 -16.94
C LEU A 296 18.11 4.71 -15.71
N ALA A 297 17.22 5.67 -15.89
CA ALA A 297 16.64 6.44 -14.79
C ALA A 297 15.62 5.58 -14.03
N PHE A 298 15.73 5.59 -12.70
CA PHE A 298 14.78 4.97 -11.77
C PHE A 298 14.34 5.99 -10.73
N VAL A 299 13.12 5.87 -10.22
CA VAL A 299 12.73 6.56 -8.99
C VAL A 299 13.26 5.74 -7.81
N PHE A 300 13.91 6.40 -6.85
CA PHE A 300 14.35 5.76 -5.61
C PHE A 300 13.28 5.95 -4.53
N ASP A 301 12.69 4.86 -4.10
CA ASP A 301 11.47 4.80 -3.33
C ASP A 301 11.61 3.85 -2.13
N THR A 302 11.66 4.42 -0.91
CA THR A 302 11.73 3.62 0.33
C THR A 302 10.41 2.92 0.67
N GLY A 303 9.31 3.32 0.02
CA GLY A 303 8.00 2.69 0.12
C GLY A 303 7.81 1.54 -0.88
N ALA A 304 8.78 1.24 -1.76
CA ALA A 304 8.65 0.22 -2.79
C ALA A 304 9.75 -0.84 -2.76
N THR A 305 9.42 -2.02 -3.29
CA THR A 305 10.41 -3.02 -3.74
C THR A 305 10.95 -2.64 -5.11
N ASP A 306 11.93 -3.40 -5.62
CA ASP A 306 12.47 -3.14 -6.95
C ASP A 306 11.47 -3.55 -8.04
N ILE A 307 11.13 -2.60 -8.91
CA ILE A 307 10.10 -2.74 -9.95
C ILE A 307 10.65 -2.25 -11.29
N LEU A 308 10.34 -2.98 -12.37
CA LEU A 308 10.56 -2.57 -13.76
C LEU A 308 9.23 -2.22 -14.44
N ASP A 309 9.23 -1.20 -15.29
CA ASP A 309 8.18 -1.04 -16.30
C ASP A 309 8.26 -2.18 -17.33
N PHE A 310 7.11 -2.70 -17.79
CA PHE A 310 7.08 -3.77 -18.79
C PHE A 310 7.86 -3.44 -20.07
N ASN A 311 7.82 -2.19 -20.54
CA ASN A 311 8.57 -1.78 -21.73
C ASN A 311 10.08 -1.73 -21.45
N ALA A 312 10.48 -1.33 -20.24
CA ALA A 312 11.88 -1.36 -19.81
C ALA A 312 12.38 -2.81 -19.73
N ALA A 313 11.63 -3.70 -19.08
CA ALA A 313 11.95 -5.13 -18.99
C ALA A 313 12.11 -5.75 -20.39
N LYS A 314 11.17 -5.46 -21.32
CA LYS A 314 11.24 -5.92 -22.71
C LYS A 314 12.48 -5.41 -23.46
N LYS A 315 12.82 -4.12 -23.31
CA LYS A 315 14.02 -3.53 -23.92
C LYS A 315 15.31 -4.15 -23.39
N LEU A 316 15.33 -4.54 -22.11
CA LEU A 316 16.44 -5.20 -21.45
C LEU A 316 16.51 -6.71 -21.77
N GLY A 317 15.53 -7.29 -22.47
CA GLY A 317 15.46 -8.72 -22.75
C GLY A 317 15.13 -9.56 -21.51
N ILE A 318 14.60 -8.96 -20.44
CA ILE A 318 14.21 -9.66 -19.22
C ILE A 318 12.90 -10.39 -19.48
N LYS A 319 12.90 -11.71 -19.26
CA LYS A 319 11.68 -12.52 -19.31
C LYS A 319 10.84 -12.24 -18.08
N VAL A 320 9.66 -11.68 -18.29
CA VAL A 320 8.65 -11.45 -17.23
C VAL A 320 7.66 -12.61 -17.23
N GLU A 321 7.42 -13.19 -16.06
CA GLU A 321 6.52 -14.32 -15.84
C GLU A 321 5.48 -13.97 -14.78
N GLY A 322 4.26 -14.50 -14.97
CA GLY A 322 3.17 -14.32 -14.01
C GLY A 322 2.41 -13.00 -14.16
N ALA A 323 1.32 -12.92 -13.39
CA ALA A 323 0.45 -11.76 -13.27
C ALA A 323 -0.25 -11.79 -11.88
N LEU A 324 0.52 -11.60 -10.80
CA LEU A 324 -0.02 -11.60 -9.44
C LEU A 324 -0.69 -10.25 -9.14
N PRO A 325 -1.75 -10.23 -8.31
CA PRO A 325 -2.36 -8.97 -7.89
C PRO A 325 -1.41 -8.16 -7.02
N GLY A 326 -1.38 -6.88 -7.23
CA GLY A 326 -0.67 -5.92 -6.41
C GLY A 326 -1.29 -4.54 -6.53
N GLY A 327 -0.93 -3.64 -5.68
CA GLY A 327 -1.46 -2.29 -5.66
C GLY A 327 -0.51 -1.31 -5.00
N GLY A 328 -0.95 -0.06 -4.93
CA GLY A 328 -0.30 1.04 -4.25
C GLY A 328 -1.37 2.01 -3.74
N PHE A 329 -1.10 3.29 -3.79
CA PHE A 329 -2.04 4.33 -3.34
C PHE A 329 -3.27 4.51 -4.25
N GLY A 330 -3.26 3.99 -5.49
CA GLY A 330 -4.43 4.05 -6.37
C GLY A 330 -5.47 2.96 -6.06
N ASP A 331 -6.72 3.19 -6.47
CA ASP A 331 -7.86 2.31 -6.18
C ASP A 331 -7.84 0.97 -6.92
N LYS A 332 -7.01 0.83 -7.96
CA LYS A 332 -7.02 -0.34 -8.84
C LYS A 332 -5.97 -1.34 -8.43
N ILE A 333 -6.38 -2.61 -8.44
CA ILE A 333 -5.45 -3.74 -8.40
C ILE A 333 -4.81 -3.88 -9.79
N GLU A 334 -3.48 -3.90 -9.83
CA GLU A 334 -2.70 -4.11 -11.04
C GLU A 334 -2.08 -5.51 -11.06
N ALA A 335 -1.80 -6.01 -12.25
CA ALA A 335 -1.13 -7.29 -12.44
C ALA A 335 0.38 -7.10 -12.45
N PHE A 336 1.08 -7.71 -11.49
CA PHE A 336 2.53 -7.73 -11.41
C PHE A 336 3.07 -9.05 -11.97
N GLY A 337 3.92 -8.93 -12.99
CA GLY A 337 4.81 -10.01 -13.39
C GLY A 337 6.11 -9.98 -12.59
N PHE A 338 6.99 -10.97 -12.82
CA PHE A 338 8.28 -11.07 -12.14
C PHE A 338 9.36 -11.42 -13.12
N GLY A 339 10.49 -10.73 -13.05
CA GLY A 339 11.65 -10.94 -13.89
C GLY A 339 12.92 -11.15 -13.06
N LYS A 340 13.76 -12.11 -13.46
CA LYS A 340 15.08 -12.31 -12.85
C LYS A 340 16.09 -11.39 -13.50
N VAL A 341 16.83 -10.66 -12.66
CA VAL A 341 17.93 -9.77 -12.99
C VAL A 341 19.20 -10.33 -12.39
N LYS A 342 20.22 -10.57 -13.20
CA LYS A 342 21.48 -11.14 -12.69
C LYS A 342 22.23 -10.15 -11.82
N ILE A 343 22.25 -8.88 -12.23
CA ILE A 343 23.00 -7.83 -11.54
C ILE A 343 22.26 -6.50 -11.70
N VAL A 344 22.06 -5.77 -10.60
CA VAL A 344 21.68 -4.36 -10.61
C VAL A 344 22.78 -3.54 -9.96
N SER A 345 23.21 -2.44 -10.59
CA SER A 345 24.28 -1.57 -10.10
C SER A 345 23.81 -0.13 -9.93
N LEU A 346 24.04 0.45 -8.75
CA LEU A 346 23.69 1.82 -8.39
C LEU A 346 24.89 2.51 -7.74
N GLY A 347 25.48 3.49 -8.41
CA GLY A 347 26.65 4.23 -7.92
C GLY A 347 27.89 3.38 -7.65
N GLY A 348 27.96 2.17 -8.21
CA GLY A 348 29.03 1.19 -7.99
C GLY A 348 28.71 0.15 -6.92
N LEU A 349 27.67 0.32 -6.12
CA LEU A 349 27.10 -0.76 -5.30
C LEU A 349 26.33 -1.70 -6.21
N THR A 350 26.58 -3.01 -6.10
CA THR A 350 26.02 -4.01 -6.99
C THR A 350 25.30 -5.10 -6.20
N LEU A 351 24.07 -5.44 -6.63
CA LEU A 351 23.27 -6.52 -6.08
C LEU A 351 23.12 -7.63 -7.11
N PRO A 352 23.63 -8.85 -6.86
CA PRO A 352 23.44 -10.01 -7.72
C PRO A 352 22.09 -10.68 -7.49
N ASP A 353 21.62 -11.43 -8.48
CA ASP A 353 20.51 -12.39 -8.41
C ASP A 353 19.22 -11.82 -7.81
N GLN A 354 18.76 -10.68 -8.36
CA GLN A 354 17.54 -10.02 -7.90
C GLN A 354 16.30 -10.53 -8.66
N VAL A 355 15.15 -10.48 -8.00
CA VAL A 355 13.82 -10.67 -8.61
C VAL A 355 13.10 -9.34 -8.59
N PHE A 356 12.88 -8.77 -9.76
CA PHE A 356 12.12 -7.54 -9.92
C PHE A 356 10.65 -7.83 -10.14
N GLY A 357 9.78 -7.08 -9.47
CA GLY A 357 8.42 -6.92 -9.90
C GLY A 357 8.40 -6.23 -11.28
N ALA A 358 7.41 -6.57 -12.11
CA ALA A 358 7.21 -5.86 -13.37
C ALA A 358 5.74 -5.45 -13.47
N VAL A 359 5.50 -4.19 -13.75
CA VAL A 359 4.15 -3.63 -13.86
C VAL A 359 4.11 -2.58 -14.97
N SER A 360 2.93 -2.38 -15.56
CA SER A 360 2.75 -1.22 -16.43
C SER A 360 2.73 0.04 -15.58
N GLN A 361 3.67 0.93 -15.80
CA GLN A 361 3.62 2.27 -15.19
C GLN A 361 2.51 3.14 -15.84
N GLY A 362 1.80 2.60 -16.85
CA GLY A 362 0.66 3.26 -17.48
C GLY A 362 1.01 4.67 -17.98
N ASN A 363 0.35 5.68 -17.41
CA ASN A 363 0.58 7.08 -17.74
C ASN A 363 1.67 7.73 -16.88
N TRP A 364 2.45 6.98 -16.09
CA TRP A 364 3.45 7.55 -15.17
C TRP A 364 4.38 8.55 -15.84
N VAL A 365 5.01 8.16 -16.94
CA VAL A 365 5.93 9.05 -17.68
C VAL A 365 5.20 10.31 -18.17
N ALA A 366 3.96 10.17 -18.63
CA ALA A 366 3.15 11.31 -19.04
C ALA A 366 2.80 12.21 -17.86
N VAL A 367 2.45 11.63 -16.71
CA VAL A 367 2.09 12.38 -15.49
C VAL A 367 3.32 13.02 -14.87
N GLU A 368 4.42 12.32 -14.72
CA GLU A 368 5.63 12.84 -14.10
C GLU A 368 6.39 13.81 -15.02
N GLY A 369 6.29 13.62 -16.32
CA GLY A 369 7.04 14.42 -17.31
C GLY A 369 8.52 14.08 -17.36
N ALA A 370 8.90 12.91 -16.82
CA ALA A 370 10.25 12.38 -16.79
C ALA A 370 10.24 10.88 -17.04
N ASP A 371 11.23 10.40 -17.78
CA ASP A 371 11.40 8.97 -18.05
C ASP A 371 11.82 8.23 -16.78
N SER A 372 11.26 7.03 -16.58
CA SER A 372 11.64 6.08 -15.56
C SER A 372 11.57 4.66 -16.11
N ALA A 373 12.59 3.85 -15.82
CA ALA A 373 12.58 2.43 -16.10
C ALA A 373 11.84 1.63 -15.00
N GLY A 374 11.60 2.25 -13.84
CA GLY A 374 10.96 1.59 -12.71
C GLY A 374 11.30 2.26 -11.39
N LEU A 375 11.18 1.48 -10.32
CA LEU A 375 11.49 1.88 -8.95
C LEU A 375 12.64 1.04 -8.42
N LEU A 376 13.50 1.64 -7.61
CA LEU A 376 14.51 0.98 -6.77
C LEU A 376 14.33 1.45 -5.33
N GLY A 377 14.52 0.57 -4.36
CA GLY A 377 14.36 0.99 -2.97
C GLY A 377 14.79 -0.06 -1.97
N TYR A 378 13.86 -0.81 -1.45
CA TYR A 378 14.03 -1.73 -0.34
C TYR A 378 15.28 -2.63 -0.48
N GLU A 379 15.54 -3.17 -1.67
CA GLU A 379 16.65 -4.11 -1.89
C GLU A 379 18.02 -3.48 -1.62
N PHE A 380 18.19 -2.19 -1.93
CA PHE A 380 19.41 -1.47 -1.64
C PHE A 380 19.49 -1.03 -0.17
N VAL A 381 18.38 -0.51 0.38
CA VAL A 381 18.37 0.06 1.73
C VAL A 381 18.55 -1.02 2.80
N LYS A 382 18.02 -2.22 2.61
CA LYS A 382 18.18 -3.31 3.57
C LYS A 382 19.61 -3.86 3.68
N ARG A 383 20.47 -3.56 2.69
CA ARG A 383 21.85 -4.07 2.60
C ARG A 383 22.92 -3.06 2.96
N ALA A 384 22.57 -1.80 3.15
CA ALA A 384 23.49 -0.72 3.45
C ALA A 384 22.79 0.37 4.25
N VAL A 385 23.53 1.17 4.99
CA VAL A 385 22.99 2.41 5.57
C VAL A 385 22.92 3.44 4.46
N LEU A 386 21.72 4.00 4.25
CA LEU A 386 21.43 5.00 3.24
C LEU A 386 21.37 6.39 3.87
N SER A 387 22.12 7.35 3.35
CA SER A 387 22.00 8.78 3.67
C SER A 387 21.60 9.56 2.43
N ILE A 388 20.53 10.34 2.51
CA ILE A 388 19.99 11.19 1.44
C ILE A 388 20.13 12.65 1.85
N ASP A 389 21.05 13.37 1.21
CA ASP A 389 21.20 14.82 1.38
C ASP A 389 20.45 15.54 0.26
N TYR A 390 19.22 15.94 0.53
CA TYR A 390 18.37 16.62 -0.45
C TYR A 390 18.91 18.00 -0.85
N ALA A 391 19.56 18.71 0.06
CA ALA A 391 20.10 20.03 -0.24
C ALA A 391 21.29 19.94 -1.22
N LYS A 392 22.13 18.91 -1.08
CA LYS A 392 23.23 18.63 -2.00
C LYS A 392 22.85 17.74 -3.17
N ARG A 393 21.65 17.16 -3.15
CA ARG A 393 21.16 16.17 -4.14
C ARG A 393 22.14 15.00 -4.29
N THR A 394 22.57 14.44 -3.16
CA THR A 394 23.51 13.33 -3.09
C THR A 394 22.96 12.23 -2.20
N MET A 395 23.06 11.01 -2.68
CA MET A 395 22.74 9.79 -1.95
C MET A 395 24.02 9.03 -1.65
N THR A 396 24.16 8.52 -0.44
CA THR A 396 25.34 7.77 0.00
C THR A 396 24.91 6.47 0.64
N PHE A 397 25.41 5.35 0.13
CA PHE A 397 25.34 4.05 0.76
C PHE A 397 26.63 3.79 1.51
N THR A 398 26.52 3.30 2.75
CA THR A 398 27.66 3.00 3.62
C THR A 398 27.49 1.59 4.18
N LYS A 399 28.59 0.83 4.22
CA LYS A 399 28.60 -0.48 4.90
C LYS A 399 28.20 -0.32 6.36
N GLN A 400 27.49 -1.31 6.88
CA GLN A 400 26.98 -1.29 8.26
C GLN A 400 28.08 -1.05 9.30
N GLU A 401 29.20 -1.78 9.17
CA GLU A 401 30.34 -1.70 10.09
C GLU A 401 31.13 -0.38 10.01
N ALA A 402 31.06 0.30 8.89
CA ALA A 402 31.75 1.56 8.66
C ALA A 402 30.90 2.80 9.00
N PHE A 403 29.58 2.62 9.12
CA PHE A 403 28.68 3.72 9.39
C PHE A 403 28.91 4.34 10.78
N ARG A 404 28.75 5.65 10.85
CA ARG A 404 28.74 6.42 12.11
C ARG A 404 27.57 7.39 12.06
N PRO A 405 26.74 7.46 13.13
CA PRO A 405 25.60 8.37 13.19
C PRO A 405 26.00 9.82 12.94
N PRO A 406 25.23 10.58 12.16
CA PRO A 406 25.51 11.99 11.90
C PRO A 406 25.44 12.82 13.19
N GLN A 407 26.43 13.67 13.41
CA GLN A 407 26.43 14.53 14.58
C GLN A 407 25.29 15.56 14.52
N GLY A 408 24.51 15.68 15.59
CA GLY A 408 23.41 16.64 15.69
C GLY A 408 22.14 16.18 14.99
N ALA A 409 22.09 14.96 14.47
CA ALA A 409 20.87 14.37 13.97
C ALA A 409 19.98 13.87 15.12
N VAL A 410 18.67 13.93 14.92
CA VAL A 410 17.70 13.30 15.82
C VAL A 410 17.59 11.83 15.45
N GLU A 411 17.85 10.96 16.41
CA GLU A 411 17.70 9.51 16.28
C GLU A 411 16.25 9.10 16.59
N ILE A 412 15.65 8.33 15.69
CA ILE A 412 14.25 7.91 15.77
C ILE A 412 14.18 6.41 15.46
N PRO A 413 13.77 5.56 16.40
CA PRO A 413 13.55 4.14 16.11
C PRO A 413 12.35 3.98 15.18
N PHE A 414 12.42 3.00 14.29
CA PHE A 414 11.30 2.66 13.43
C PHE A 414 10.96 1.16 13.47
N THR A 415 9.76 0.84 13.07
CA THR A 415 9.27 -0.52 12.82
C THR A 415 9.07 -0.73 11.32
N PHE A 416 8.67 -1.93 10.91
CA PHE A 416 8.28 -2.19 9.54
C PHE A 416 6.80 -2.53 9.43
N SER A 417 6.13 -1.96 8.43
CA SER A 417 4.92 -2.51 7.84
C SER A 417 5.29 -2.99 6.44
N ALA A 418 5.22 -4.29 6.22
CA ALA A 418 5.85 -4.92 5.05
C ALA A 418 7.34 -4.51 4.90
N HIS A 419 7.71 -3.72 3.91
CA HIS A 419 9.06 -3.22 3.69
C HIS A 419 9.23 -1.72 3.99
N ILE A 420 8.15 -1.07 4.43
CA ILE A 420 8.10 0.38 4.63
C ILE A 420 8.46 0.73 6.08
N PRO A 421 9.40 1.64 6.33
CA PRO A 421 9.73 2.07 7.68
C PRO A 421 8.60 2.92 8.28
N MET A 422 8.21 2.58 9.51
CA MET A 422 7.15 3.19 10.28
C MET A 422 7.70 3.86 11.53
N VAL A 423 7.47 5.13 11.72
CA VAL A 423 7.86 5.88 12.92
C VAL A 423 6.65 6.21 13.79
N ALA A 424 6.80 6.07 15.09
CA ALA A 424 5.80 6.56 16.03
C ALA A 424 5.84 8.09 16.06
N GLY A 425 4.67 8.71 16.07
CA GLY A 425 4.52 10.16 16.07
C GLY A 425 3.18 10.62 16.60
N ALA A 426 2.93 11.91 16.48
CA ALA A 426 1.63 12.49 16.82
C ALA A 426 1.29 13.66 15.90
N LEU A 427 0.06 13.69 15.40
CA LEU A 427 -0.51 14.81 14.65
C LEU A 427 -1.50 15.54 15.55
N ASP A 428 -1.19 16.79 15.89
CA ASP A 428 -1.98 17.63 16.81
C ASP A 428 -2.31 16.96 18.17
N GLY A 429 -1.38 16.11 18.65
CA GLY A 429 -1.51 15.35 19.88
C GLY A 429 -2.17 13.97 19.72
N PHE A 430 -2.69 13.62 18.55
CA PHE A 430 -3.19 12.29 18.24
C PHE A 430 -2.04 11.37 17.85
N ALA A 431 -1.74 10.39 18.69
CA ALA A 431 -0.67 9.43 18.45
C ALA A 431 -1.00 8.49 17.28
N GLY A 432 0.02 8.13 16.50
CA GLY A 432 -0.09 7.19 15.37
C GLY A 432 1.26 6.76 14.84
N GLU A 433 1.24 5.81 13.91
CA GLU A 433 2.42 5.38 13.16
C GLU A 433 2.39 6.00 11.76
N PHE A 434 3.54 6.53 11.31
CA PHE A 434 3.68 7.23 10.04
C PHE A 434 4.76 6.56 9.19
N GLU A 435 4.45 6.34 7.92
CA GLU A 435 5.40 5.85 6.92
C GLU A 435 6.46 6.89 6.59
N ILE A 436 7.68 6.45 6.33
CA ILE A 436 8.77 7.28 5.77
C ILE A 436 8.96 6.86 4.32
N ASP A 437 8.51 7.70 3.40
CA ASP A 437 8.35 7.33 2.00
C ASP A 437 8.93 8.37 1.04
N THR A 438 10.09 8.05 0.45
CA THR A 438 10.73 8.91 -0.57
C THR A 438 10.06 8.83 -1.94
N GLY A 439 9.17 7.86 -2.15
CA GLY A 439 8.35 7.72 -3.35
C GLY A 439 7.05 8.53 -3.30
N SER A 440 6.70 9.10 -2.15
CA SER A 440 5.60 10.04 -2.03
C SER A 440 6.07 11.48 -2.30
N ARG A 441 5.41 12.17 -3.22
CA ARG A 441 5.73 13.57 -3.58
C ARG A 441 5.17 14.62 -2.62
N GLY A 442 4.13 14.25 -1.85
CA GLY A 442 3.45 15.12 -0.89
C GLY A 442 4.29 15.41 0.35
N ALA A 443 3.76 16.24 1.23
CA ALA A 443 4.39 16.51 2.54
C ALA A 443 3.91 15.51 3.59
N LEU A 444 2.61 15.51 3.88
CA LEU A 444 1.97 14.63 4.84
C LEU A 444 0.63 14.15 4.29
N THR A 445 0.53 12.88 3.99
CA THR A 445 -0.72 12.22 3.62
C THR A 445 -1.30 11.54 4.85
N ILE A 446 -2.59 11.74 5.14
CA ILE A 446 -3.30 11.13 6.29
C ILE A 446 -4.28 10.09 5.78
N MET A 447 -4.22 8.90 6.36
CA MET A 447 -5.07 7.78 6.03
C MET A 447 -6.52 8.01 6.49
N ALA A 448 -7.47 7.56 5.69
CA ALA A 448 -8.90 7.79 5.91
C ALA A 448 -9.40 7.31 7.29
N PRO A 449 -9.03 6.11 7.79
CA PRO A 449 -9.47 5.65 9.11
C PRO A 449 -8.95 6.52 10.25
N PHE A 450 -7.68 6.97 10.20
CA PHE A 450 -7.11 7.86 11.22
C PHE A 450 -7.78 9.23 11.20
N ALA A 451 -8.00 9.80 10.01
CA ALA A 451 -8.70 11.07 9.86
C ALA A 451 -10.13 11.01 10.42
N ALA A 452 -10.86 9.93 10.14
CA ALA A 452 -12.22 9.71 10.63
C ALA A 452 -12.26 9.55 12.15
N ALA A 453 -11.35 8.74 12.72
CA ALA A 453 -11.29 8.49 14.17
C ALA A 453 -11.05 9.78 15.00
N HIS A 454 -10.39 10.78 14.40
CA HIS A 454 -10.03 12.04 15.08
C HIS A 454 -10.76 13.28 14.54
N GLY A 455 -11.73 13.10 13.63
CA GLY A 455 -12.53 14.20 13.06
C GLY A 455 -11.68 15.25 12.33
N LEU A 456 -10.59 14.82 11.65
CA LEU A 456 -9.61 15.76 11.10
C LEU A 456 -10.13 16.56 9.91
N VAL A 457 -11.09 16.03 9.16
CA VAL A 457 -11.73 16.76 8.06
C VAL A 457 -12.41 18.03 8.55
N ASP A 458 -13.23 17.90 9.59
CA ASP A 458 -13.93 19.04 10.21
C ASP A 458 -12.96 19.95 10.95
N ARG A 459 -12.01 19.38 11.67
CA ARG A 459 -11.00 20.11 12.46
C ARG A 459 -10.17 21.07 11.59
N TYR A 460 -9.80 20.63 10.40
CA TYR A 460 -8.97 21.42 9.48
C TYR A 460 -9.80 22.16 8.43
N HIS A 461 -11.12 22.05 8.48
CA HIS A 461 -12.04 22.62 7.47
C HIS A 461 -11.67 22.18 6.04
N ALA A 462 -11.26 20.91 5.89
CA ALA A 462 -10.79 20.36 4.65
C ALA A 462 -11.98 20.07 3.71
N THR A 463 -12.31 21.02 2.84
CA THR A 463 -13.46 20.93 1.93
C THR A 463 -13.07 20.76 0.46
N ARG A 464 -11.82 21.13 0.11
CA ARG A 464 -11.35 21.14 -1.27
C ARG A 464 -10.66 19.82 -1.61
N SER A 465 -11.22 19.08 -2.58
CA SER A 465 -10.64 17.86 -3.11
C SER A 465 -9.80 18.14 -4.34
N ALA A 466 -8.59 17.59 -4.39
CA ALA A 466 -7.69 17.69 -5.52
C ALA A 466 -7.01 16.35 -5.81
N THR A 467 -6.52 16.17 -7.05
CA THR A 467 -5.55 15.13 -7.35
C THR A 467 -4.21 15.53 -6.75
N VAL A 468 -3.65 14.69 -5.88
CA VAL A 468 -2.41 14.95 -5.13
C VAL A 468 -1.24 14.10 -5.59
N GLY A 469 -1.51 12.97 -6.20
CA GLY A 469 -0.50 12.02 -6.67
C GLY A 469 -1.02 11.12 -7.78
N TYR A 470 -0.12 10.29 -8.27
CA TYR A 470 -0.41 9.21 -9.20
C TYR A 470 0.47 8.02 -8.81
N GLY A 471 -0.14 6.95 -8.38
CA GLY A 471 0.56 5.74 -7.95
C GLY A 471 0.26 4.55 -8.85
N ILE A 472 0.77 3.38 -8.48
CA ILE A 472 0.32 2.11 -9.04
C ILE A 472 -1.15 1.96 -8.68
N GLY A 473 -2.01 1.77 -9.69
CA GLY A 473 -3.47 1.76 -9.52
C GLY A 473 -4.17 3.06 -9.95
N GLY A 474 -3.43 4.12 -10.27
CA GLY A 474 -4.00 5.35 -10.83
C GLY A 474 -3.82 6.64 -10.01
N PRO A 475 -4.62 7.67 -10.30
CA PRO A 475 -4.57 8.93 -9.56
C PRO A 475 -5.08 8.75 -8.13
N SER A 476 -4.46 9.46 -7.18
CA SER A 476 -4.91 9.58 -5.81
C SER A 476 -5.52 10.95 -5.56
N LYS A 477 -6.68 10.98 -4.88
CA LYS A 477 -7.38 12.21 -4.49
C LYS A 477 -7.38 12.39 -2.98
N ALA A 478 -7.23 13.63 -2.56
CA ALA A 478 -7.27 13.97 -1.15
C ALA A 478 -7.99 15.30 -0.92
N LEU A 479 -8.53 15.47 0.28
CA LEU A 479 -8.93 16.76 0.79
C LEU A 479 -7.69 17.53 1.25
N LEU A 480 -7.58 18.77 0.81
CA LEU A 480 -6.44 19.62 1.11
C LEU A 480 -6.63 20.31 2.47
N ALA A 481 -5.58 20.32 3.27
CA ALA A 481 -5.58 20.95 4.57
C ALA A 481 -4.18 21.42 4.98
N ARG A 482 -4.12 22.14 6.07
CA ARG A 482 -2.90 22.40 6.82
C ARG A 482 -3.15 21.98 8.26
N ALA A 483 -2.45 20.96 8.72
CA ALA A 483 -2.51 20.52 10.12
C ALA A 483 -1.85 21.55 11.04
N GLY A 484 -2.00 21.40 12.35
CA GLY A 484 -1.34 22.25 13.32
C GLY A 484 0.13 21.86 13.51
N LYS A 485 0.36 20.63 13.96
CA LYS A 485 1.71 20.17 14.36
C LYS A 485 1.89 18.67 14.16
N LEU A 486 2.95 18.27 13.46
CA LEU A 486 3.44 16.89 13.41
C LEU A 486 4.66 16.75 14.30
N THR A 487 4.68 15.74 15.17
CA THR A 487 5.82 15.40 16.02
C THR A 487 6.27 13.97 15.76
N ILE A 488 7.56 13.74 15.48
CA ILE A 488 8.19 12.43 15.33
C ILE A 488 9.51 12.41 16.12
N GLY A 489 9.60 11.58 17.14
CA GLY A 489 10.70 11.68 18.09
C GLY A 489 10.80 13.09 18.69
N ALA A 490 11.99 13.72 18.62
CA ALA A 490 12.23 15.10 19.04
C ALA A 490 12.03 16.13 17.90
N VAL A 491 11.68 15.68 16.68
CA VAL A 491 11.41 16.57 15.54
C VAL A 491 9.98 17.09 15.61
N THR A 492 9.83 18.39 15.48
CA THR A 492 8.52 19.06 15.41
C THR A 492 8.42 19.84 14.10
N ILE A 493 7.30 19.68 13.41
CA ILE A 493 7.01 20.35 12.15
C ILE A 493 5.68 21.07 12.31
N ASP A 494 5.74 22.41 12.25
CA ASP A 494 4.57 23.25 12.41
C ASP A 494 3.86 23.46 11.05
N ALA A 495 2.54 23.36 11.10
CA ALA A 495 1.64 23.65 10.00
C ALA A 495 1.99 22.93 8.65
N PRO A 496 2.27 21.61 8.65
CA PRO A 496 2.57 20.89 7.41
C PRO A 496 1.38 20.93 6.44
N VAL A 497 1.67 21.01 5.14
CA VAL A 497 0.67 20.73 4.10
C VAL A 497 0.19 19.29 4.29
N THR A 498 -1.12 19.12 4.37
CA THR A 498 -1.75 17.84 4.74
C THR A 498 -2.78 17.45 3.70
N GLU A 499 -2.68 16.23 3.24
CA GLU A 499 -3.55 15.61 2.25
C GLU A 499 -4.32 14.49 2.94
N ILE A 500 -5.63 14.69 3.19
CA ILE A 500 -6.48 13.65 3.80
C ILE A 500 -7.06 12.83 2.67
N VAL A 501 -6.58 11.58 2.49
CA VAL A 501 -7.05 10.71 1.42
C VAL A 501 -8.53 10.36 1.59
N THR A 502 -9.24 10.30 0.45
CA THR A 502 -10.67 10.01 0.40
C THR A 502 -10.97 8.71 -0.33
N ASP A 503 -9.93 8.06 -0.85
CA ASP A 503 -10.03 6.79 -1.55
C ASP A 503 -10.49 5.71 -0.56
N LYS A 504 -11.33 4.78 -1.05
CA LYS A 504 -11.96 3.73 -0.23
C LYS A 504 -11.35 2.35 -0.48
N ALA A 505 -10.14 2.31 -1.03
CA ALA A 505 -9.42 1.08 -1.35
C ALA A 505 -7.91 1.34 -1.37
N GLY A 506 -7.12 0.26 -1.44
CA GLY A 506 -5.66 0.35 -1.48
C GLY A 506 -5.04 0.76 -0.14
N ALA A 507 -3.82 1.28 -0.19
CA ALA A 507 -3.06 1.67 1.01
C ALA A 507 -3.76 2.76 1.85
N ALA A 508 -4.67 3.54 1.26
CA ALA A 508 -5.44 4.58 1.95
C ALA A 508 -6.38 4.06 3.06
N GLU A 509 -6.79 2.80 3.01
CA GLU A 509 -7.66 2.13 3.99
C GLU A 509 -6.88 1.40 5.11
N ALA A 510 -5.56 1.56 5.19
CA ALA A 510 -4.75 0.95 6.25
C ALA A 510 -5.26 1.39 7.64
N SER A 511 -5.75 0.43 8.42
CA SER A 511 -6.54 0.70 9.64
C SER A 511 -5.71 1.25 10.81
N ARG A 512 -4.40 1.00 10.81
CA ARG A 512 -3.48 1.35 11.91
C ARG A 512 -2.40 2.35 11.51
N THR A 513 -2.24 2.63 10.22
CA THR A 513 -1.33 3.66 9.73
C THR A 513 -2.02 5.02 9.83
N ALA A 514 -1.39 5.96 10.52
CA ALA A 514 -1.91 7.32 10.65
C ALA A 514 -1.70 8.13 9.37
N GLY A 515 -0.55 7.97 8.74
CA GLY A 515 -0.23 8.71 7.53
C GLY A 515 1.13 8.35 6.93
N ASN A 516 1.48 9.06 5.87
CA ASN A 516 2.70 8.91 5.09
C ASN A 516 3.43 10.25 5.03
N ILE A 517 4.72 10.26 5.39
CA ILE A 517 5.61 11.43 5.36
C ILE A 517 6.45 11.35 4.08
N GLY A 518 6.15 12.25 3.14
CA GLY A 518 6.73 12.23 1.81
C GLY A 518 7.86 13.21 1.56
N GLY A 519 8.33 13.22 0.31
CA GLY A 519 9.51 13.95 -0.15
C GLY A 519 9.46 15.47 0.05
N ASP A 520 8.25 16.08 -0.02
CA ASP A 520 8.13 17.53 0.17
C ASP A 520 8.47 17.97 1.60
N LEU A 521 8.28 17.08 2.58
CA LEU A 521 8.65 17.30 3.97
C LEU A 521 10.07 16.78 4.24
N LEU A 522 10.39 15.55 3.78
CA LEU A 522 11.68 14.90 4.01
C LEU A 522 12.85 15.72 3.44
N LYS A 523 12.66 16.50 2.36
CA LYS A 523 13.71 17.34 1.75
C LYS A 523 14.28 18.40 2.68
N ARG A 524 13.60 18.72 3.80
CA ARG A 524 14.10 19.65 4.83
C ARG A 524 15.22 19.06 5.68
N PHE A 525 15.50 17.76 5.51
CA PHE A 525 16.47 17.02 6.29
C PHE A 525 17.50 16.31 5.39
N THR A 526 18.67 16.03 5.94
CA THR A 526 19.46 14.88 5.53
C THR A 526 18.85 13.69 6.23
N VAL A 527 18.32 12.75 5.46
CA VAL A 527 17.62 11.55 5.95
C VAL A 527 18.58 10.38 5.91
N THR A 528 18.83 9.74 7.05
CA THR A 528 19.67 8.54 7.12
C THR A 528 18.87 7.37 7.66
N LEU A 529 18.85 6.26 6.91
CA LEU A 529 18.10 5.04 7.21
C LEU A 529 19.05 3.86 7.41
N ASP A 530 18.98 3.25 8.57
CA ASP A 530 19.65 1.99 8.92
C ASP A 530 18.59 0.90 9.17
N TYR A 531 18.31 0.09 8.15
CA TYR A 531 17.29 -0.95 8.25
C TYR A 531 17.70 -2.09 9.18
N ALA A 532 19.00 -2.40 9.26
CA ALA A 532 19.49 -3.47 10.12
C ALA A 532 19.28 -3.15 11.61
N HIS A 533 19.49 -1.90 12.02
CA HIS A 533 19.24 -1.44 13.40
C HIS A 533 17.90 -0.71 13.57
N ARG A 534 17.11 -0.59 12.50
CA ARG A 534 15.78 0.07 12.51
C ARG A 534 15.84 1.47 13.08
N THR A 535 16.76 2.25 12.58
CA THR A 535 17.00 3.61 13.05
C THR A 535 16.99 4.59 11.89
N LEU A 536 16.22 5.64 12.07
CA LEU A 536 16.16 6.82 11.22
C LEU A 536 16.89 7.96 11.92
N TRP A 537 17.79 8.66 11.23
CA TRP A 537 18.33 9.93 11.69
C TRP A 537 17.83 11.05 10.79
N LEU A 538 17.27 12.09 11.39
CA LEU A 538 16.89 13.32 10.73
C LEU A 538 17.81 14.45 11.16
N GLN A 539 18.59 14.99 10.22
CA GLN A 539 19.46 16.13 10.45
C GLN A 539 18.94 17.31 9.62
N PRO A 540 18.54 18.45 10.24
CA PRO A 540 18.15 19.63 9.48
C PRO A 540 19.24 20.03 8.50
N ASN A 541 18.86 20.33 7.26
CA ASN A 541 19.78 20.76 6.20
C ASN A 541 19.53 22.22 5.79
N ALA A 542 20.15 22.69 4.71
CA ALA A 542 19.97 24.07 4.23
C ALA A 542 18.53 24.41 3.78
N LEU A 543 17.64 23.42 3.64
CA LEU A 543 16.22 23.59 3.32
C LEU A 543 15.31 23.48 4.56
N ALA A 544 15.86 23.39 5.77
CA ALA A 544 15.10 23.14 7.00
C ALA A 544 14.01 24.18 7.27
N ASP A 545 14.28 25.45 6.93
CA ASP A 545 13.35 26.57 7.12
C ASP A 545 12.35 26.74 5.95
N SER A 546 12.48 25.92 4.89
CA SER A 546 11.52 25.96 3.78
C SER A 546 10.15 25.47 4.24
N ARG A 547 9.10 26.13 3.77
CA ARG A 547 7.73 25.70 4.00
C ARG A 547 7.15 25.05 2.74
N GLU A 548 6.40 24.00 2.96
CA GLU A 548 5.68 23.33 1.88
C GLU A 548 4.61 24.26 1.30
N VAL A 549 4.55 24.34 -0.02
CA VAL A 549 3.52 25.08 -0.76
C VAL A 549 2.82 24.11 -1.68
N PHE A 550 1.51 23.99 -1.50
CA PHE A 550 0.68 23.25 -2.44
C PHE A 550 0.55 23.99 -3.77
N ASP A 551 0.26 23.27 -4.85
CA ASP A 551 -0.02 23.88 -6.16
C ASP A 551 -1.09 24.98 -6.06
N ARG A 552 -0.80 26.15 -6.61
CA ARG A 552 -1.68 27.33 -6.58
C ARG A 552 -2.43 27.56 -7.88
N SER A 553 -2.21 26.73 -8.87
CA SER A 553 -2.96 26.77 -10.12
C SER A 553 -4.30 26.05 -10.00
N GLY A 554 -4.34 24.96 -9.22
CA GLY A 554 -5.47 24.03 -9.16
C GLY A 554 -5.55 23.11 -10.37
N LEU A 555 -4.44 22.96 -11.11
CA LEU A 555 -4.32 22.06 -12.27
C LEU A 555 -3.55 20.79 -11.90
N TRP A 556 -4.06 19.66 -12.37
CA TRP A 556 -3.24 18.48 -12.54
C TRP A 556 -2.95 18.34 -14.04
N ILE A 557 -1.68 18.44 -14.41
CA ILE A 557 -1.23 18.45 -15.81
C ILE A 557 -0.46 17.18 -16.14
N ALA A 558 -0.54 16.73 -17.41
CA ALA A 558 0.17 15.59 -17.93
C ALA A 558 0.71 15.87 -19.35
N ARG A 559 1.66 15.06 -19.82
CA ARG A 559 2.07 15.09 -21.23
C ARG A 559 0.98 14.51 -22.11
N ALA A 560 0.56 15.27 -23.10
CA ALA A 560 -0.28 14.79 -24.16
C ALA A 560 0.51 13.87 -25.12
N LYS A 561 -0.19 13.01 -25.87
CA LYS A 561 0.44 12.06 -26.81
C LYS A 561 1.30 12.71 -27.90
N ASP A 562 0.98 13.94 -28.27
CA ASP A 562 1.70 14.73 -29.27
C ASP A 562 2.86 15.54 -28.66
N GLY A 563 3.10 15.42 -27.35
CA GLY A 563 4.11 16.14 -26.57
C GLY A 563 3.66 17.47 -25.96
N GLY A 564 2.41 17.90 -26.20
CA GLY A 564 1.80 19.08 -25.54
C GLY A 564 1.55 18.83 -24.05
N ILE A 565 0.79 19.71 -23.40
CA ILE A 565 0.38 19.57 -22.00
C ILE A 565 -1.14 19.44 -21.95
N GLU A 566 -1.62 18.32 -21.39
CA GLU A 566 -3.04 18.08 -21.16
C GLU A 566 -3.42 18.46 -19.73
N VAL A 567 -4.58 19.08 -19.56
CA VAL A 567 -5.23 19.28 -18.27
C VAL A 567 -5.91 17.98 -17.88
N ALA A 568 -5.27 17.20 -16.99
CA ALA A 568 -5.75 15.89 -16.55
C ALA A 568 -6.80 15.98 -15.42
N ASP A 569 -6.71 17.00 -14.55
CA ASP A 569 -7.72 17.31 -13.54
C ASP A 569 -7.74 18.82 -13.24
N VAL A 570 -8.88 19.31 -12.73
CA VAL A 570 -9.08 20.69 -12.28
C VAL A 570 -9.73 20.66 -10.91
N THR A 571 -9.03 21.22 -9.92
CA THR A 571 -9.56 21.37 -8.57
C THR A 571 -10.74 22.34 -8.57
N GLY A 572 -11.85 21.97 -7.94
CA GLY A 572 -13.02 22.84 -7.79
C GLY A 572 -12.68 24.15 -7.06
N GLU A 573 -13.32 25.25 -7.44
CA GLU A 573 -13.12 26.58 -6.83
C GLU A 573 -11.66 27.08 -6.83
N SER A 574 -10.87 26.60 -7.79
CA SER A 574 -9.45 26.93 -7.95
C SER A 574 -9.23 28.08 -8.94
N ALA A 575 -7.99 28.54 -9.01
CA ALA A 575 -7.55 29.51 -10.02
C ALA A 575 -7.82 29.00 -11.44
N ALA A 576 -7.60 27.72 -11.71
CA ALA A 576 -7.86 27.09 -13.01
C ALA A 576 -9.36 27.05 -13.33
N ALA A 577 -10.19 26.67 -12.36
CA ALA A 577 -11.65 26.67 -12.53
C ALA A 577 -12.18 28.08 -12.80
N ALA A 578 -11.69 29.07 -12.05
CA ALA A 578 -12.04 30.49 -12.24
C ALA A 578 -11.59 31.04 -13.62
N ALA A 579 -10.48 30.50 -14.14
CA ALA A 579 -9.99 30.85 -15.49
C ALA A 579 -10.73 30.10 -16.62
N GLY A 580 -11.69 29.22 -16.28
CA GLY A 580 -12.48 28.46 -17.25
C GLY A 580 -11.70 27.32 -17.92
N LEU A 581 -10.67 26.79 -17.26
CA LEU A 581 -9.96 25.59 -17.70
C LEU A 581 -10.77 24.34 -17.32
N ALA A 582 -10.73 23.33 -18.16
CA ALA A 582 -11.49 22.10 -18.00
C ALA A 582 -10.62 20.86 -18.29
N VAL A 583 -11.02 19.73 -17.70
CA VAL A 583 -10.37 18.43 -17.95
C VAL A 583 -10.43 18.08 -19.44
N GLY A 584 -9.26 17.75 -20.01
CA GLY A 584 -9.06 17.44 -21.42
C GLY A 584 -8.75 18.66 -22.29
N ASP A 585 -8.65 19.86 -21.70
CA ASP A 585 -8.07 21.01 -22.41
C ASP A 585 -6.58 20.73 -22.68
N GLU A 586 -6.09 21.15 -23.86
CA GLU A 586 -4.69 21.09 -24.25
C GLU A 586 -4.06 22.47 -24.14
N ILE A 587 -3.05 22.61 -23.29
CA ILE A 587 -2.23 23.80 -23.19
C ILE A 587 -1.19 23.74 -24.33
N VAL A 588 -1.28 24.71 -25.26
CA VAL A 588 -0.42 24.78 -26.45
C VAL A 588 0.82 25.65 -26.18
N SER A 589 0.68 26.67 -25.34
CA SER A 589 1.82 27.48 -24.90
C SER A 589 1.60 28.03 -23.49
N VAL A 590 2.71 28.28 -22.80
CA VAL A 590 2.79 28.87 -21.47
C VAL A 590 3.71 30.09 -21.55
N ASN A 591 3.20 31.27 -21.25
CA ASN A 591 3.95 32.54 -21.30
C ASN A 591 4.68 32.74 -22.64
N GLY A 592 4.05 32.35 -23.75
CA GLY A 592 4.61 32.45 -25.10
C GLY A 592 5.55 31.32 -25.51
N LYS A 593 6.01 30.45 -24.57
CA LYS A 593 6.84 29.29 -24.88
C LYS A 593 5.96 28.12 -25.30
N ASN A 594 6.34 27.38 -26.34
CA ASN A 594 5.61 26.19 -26.77
C ASN A 594 5.55 25.16 -25.64
N ALA A 595 4.37 24.60 -25.37
CA ALA A 595 4.17 23.64 -24.29
C ALA A 595 5.03 22.36 -24.42
N LYS A 596 5.41 21.97 -25.64
CA LYS A 596 6.33 20.85 -25.89
C LYS A 596 7.73 21.08 -25.34
N ASP A 597 8.15 22.35 -25.24
CA ASP A 597 9.47 22.75 -24.74
C ASP A 597 9.45 23.12 -23.25
N VAL A 598 8.30 22.99 -22.57
CA VAL A 598 8.15 23.25 -21.13
C VAL A 598 8.24 21.94 -20.37
N ALA A 599 9.18 21.78 -19.45
CA ALA A 599 9.23 20.63 -18.56
C ALA A 599 8.08 20.68 -17.55
N LEU A 600 7.34 19.57 -17.39
CA LEU A 600 6.18 19.55 -16.47
C LEU A 600 6.57 19.79 -15.02
N TYR A 601 7.69 19.23 -14.59
CA TYR A 601 8.18 19.39 -13.23
C TYR A 601 8.59 20.86 -12.93
N ASP A 602 9.16 21.58 -13.88
CA ASP A 602 9.48 22.99 -13.72
C ASP A 602 8.19 23.83 -13.66
N LEU A 603 7.23 23.58 -14.55
CA LEU A 603 5.96 24.29 -14.55
C LEU A 603 5.16 24.07 -13.25
N ARG A 604 5.20 22.86 -12.67
CA ARG A 604 4.57 22.59 -11.38
C ARG A 604 5.24 23.36 -10.24
N GLU A 605 6.56 23.49 -10.26
CA GLU A 605 7.26 24.34 -9.28
C GLU A 605 6.93 25.82 -9.47
N GLU A 606 6.81 26.30 -10.72
CA GLU A 606 6.34 27.65 -11.02
C GLU A 606 4.90 27.90 -10.51
N PHE A 607 4.03 26.88 -10.55
CA PHE A 607 2.66 26.96 -10.03
C PHE A 607 2.58 27.03 -8.50
N LYS A 608 3.66 26.76 -7.79
CA LYS A 608 3.82 27.04 -6.35
C LYS A 608 4.26 28.48 -6.06
N GLY A 609 4.46 29.30 -7.07
CA GLY A 609 4.91 30.69 -6.97
C GLY A 609 3.99 31.60 -6.14
N ALA A 610 4.34 32.87 -6.01
CA ALA A 610 3.59 33.83 -5.19
C ALA A 610 2.13 33.96 -5.62
N ILE A 611 1.20 34.10 -4.66
CA ILE A 611 -0.21 34.37 -4.92
C ILE A 611 -0.32 35.62 -5.82
N GLY A 612 -1.17 35.52 -6.85
CA GLY A 612 -1.38 36.58 -7.82
C GLY A 612 -0.43 36.52 -9.02
N THR A 613 0.59 35.66 -9.04
CA THR A 613 1.40 35.41 -10.23
C THR A 613 0.52 35.01 -11.40
N ARG A 614 0.80 35.57 -12.58
CA ARG A 614 -0.03 35.36 -13.80
C ARG A 614 0.72 34.50 -14.80
N PHE A 615 0.00 33.56 -15.37
CA PHE A 615 0.43 32.76 -16.52
C PHE A 615 -0.52 33.06 -17.70
N THR A 616 0.07 33.38 -18.84
CA THR A 616 -0.67 33.49 -20.10
C THR A 616 -0.61 32.14 -20.80
N LEU A 617 -1.75 31.47 -20.87
CA LEU A 617 -1.88 30.14 -21.49
C LEU A 617 -2.61 30.28 -22.83
N LYS A 618 -2.12 29.60 -23.86
CA LYS A 618 -2.86 29.35 -25.09
C LYS A 618 -3.43 27.93 -25.00
N VAL A 619 -4.72 27.81 -25.05
CA VAL A 619 -5.45 26.58 -24.75
C VAL A 619 -6.35 26.18 -25.89
N LYS A 620 -6.39 24.90 -26.19
CA LYS A 620 -7.30 24.32 -27.18
C LYS A 620 -8.27 23.39 -26.44
N GLY A 621 -9.56 23.62 -26.63
CA GLY A 621 -10.61 22.84 -25.97
C GLY A 621 -10.64 21.38 -26.43
N LYS A 622 -11.21 20.49 -25.57
CA LYS A 622 -11.38 19.05 -25.84
C LYS A 622 -12.10 18.82 -27.19
N GLN A 623 -11.70 17.79 -27.92
CA GLN A 623 -12.33 17.40 -29.20
C GLN A 623 -13.86 17.23 -29.03
N GLY A 624 -14.64 18.04 -29.75
CA GLY A 624 -16.11 17.99 -29.74
C GLY A 624 -16.79 19.35 -29.58
N SER A 625 -16.15 20.36 -28.99
CA SER A 625 -16.67 21.71 -28.76
C SER A 625 -15.99 22.77 -29.65
N GLY A 626 -15.68 22.45 -30.92
CA GLY A 626 -15.01 23.38 -31.87
C GLY A 626 -13.56 23.67 -31.43
N LYS A 627 -12.59 23.28 -32.24
CA LYS A 627 -11.13 23.40 -31.98
C LYS A 627 -10.60 24.84 -31.98
N THR A 628 -11.29 25.80 -31.37
CA THR A 628 -10.81 27.18 -31.31
C THR A 628 -9.80 27.34 -30.18
N GLU A 629 -8.59 27.75 -30.56
CA GLU A 629 -7.59 28.17 -29.57
C GLU A 629 -8.07 29.46 -28.88
N ARG A 630 -7.91 29.50 -27.57
CA ARG A 630 -8.23 30.67 -26.74
C ARG A 630 -7.06 31.05 -25.85
N ALA A 631 -6.93 32.33 -25.59
CA ALA A 631 -6.00 32.83 -24.58
C ALA A 631 -6.69 32.80 -23.22
N VAL A 632 -6.00 32.28 -22.22
CA VAL A 632 -6.44 32.19 -20.84
C VAL A 632 -5.39 32.81 -19.93
N THR A 633 -5.79 33.67 -19.01
CA THR A 633 -4.93 34.16 -17.94
C THR A 633 -5.22 33.37 -16.66
N LEU A 634 -4.29 32.55 -16.26
CA LEU A 634 -4.32 31.86 -14.99
C LEU A 634 -3.61 32.72 -13.94
N ARG A 635 -4.30 33.04 -12.85
CA ARG A 635 -3.74 33.81 -11.73
C ARG A 635 -3.67 32.93 -10.48
N LEU A 636 -2.48 32.63 -10.01
CA LEU A 636 -2.27 31.74 -8.86
C LEU A 636 -3.03 32.24 -7.62
N ALA A 637 -3.69 31.30 -6.94
CA ALA A 637 -4.45 31.53 -5.72
C ALA A 637 -4.18 30.40 -4.72
N ASP A 638 -4.29 30.70 -3.44
CA ASP A 638 -4.11 29.67 -2.40
C ASP A 638 -5.22 28.61 -2.50
N GLN A 639 -4.83 27.35 -2.24
CA GLN A 639 -5.73 26.20 -2.32
C GLN A 639 -6.05 25.62 -0.93
N ILE A 640 -5.30 26.03 0.10
CA ILE A 640 -5.38 25.52 1.48
C ILE A 640 -5.71 26.66 2.43
#